data_e7b244e397a23fce2dc58b41a24575b4
#
_entry.id   e7b244e397a23fce2dc58b41a24575b4
#
_cell.length_a   1.000
_cell.length_b   1.000
_cell.length_c   1.000
_cell.angle_alpha   90.00
_cell.angle_beta   90.00
_cell.angle_gamma   90.00
#
_symmetry.space_group_name_H-M   'P 1'
#
loop_
_entity.id
_entity.type
_entity.pdbx_description
1 polymer ?
#
loop_
_entity_poly.entity_id
_entity_poly.type
_entity_poly.pdbx_seq_one_letter_code
_entity_poly.pdbx_strand_id
1 'polypeptide(L)'
;MKIALIRKEYTLSWGGAESYVVRLSRQLLEMGHEVHVFANTWDLPSDSRITFHKVPVLSFYSPLKNLTFALNIKLLLKEENFDIVSGFSQIYPQDIYRMGDGLHLHFLKTLSTHTALKYLNPRHLAILFIEKQIFKPNNYHHIIANSKMCKRQAVDYYQVPEGRIEVIYNGADLERFTPRVRETYRLNVRKKLHIGDHETVILFVSRNYKRKGLHLLIESLSLLGSKAHNIKILVAGRGNPKPYQHLASKRGLSNNLIFAGEERILEKYYGASDMLVLPTLYDPFSNVCLEALACGLPVITTTSNGAAEIIEEGKNGYIIEDASDTGEIAKHISLLLSKEAREEMGNHAASSVKEYTTAENVRKTLALYKKVFTRKNAFSFSHHDGITVNDEYVSLLSQNKLIDFSKLMYCQDGKIIKQAIKERSTVKLMLKDNHSEIGAYLKRYQHPGCKALITSLFKFSLPRNAMDEWKNILAFHTLEIPTMVPISAGSKKHFGLKKESFLLTKEIEGVERLDHYLPRHFSPPLSIHHIKEKRTLIKELALHVRHMHLSGLNHRDLYLCHILAKKDVSNNWKIYFADLHRVDQRKIVPLRWKVKDLAALNYSADKNIITKADRLRFIKYYQGENRLGAKTRSFIKKIVRKTYKIRSHDLKLKKRVNSSPPRTQRSLST
;
A
#
# COMPACT_ATOMS: atom_id res chain seq x y z
N MET A 1 -8.49 -2.88 21.10
CA MET A 1 -9.08 -2.72 19.74
C MET A 1 -9.91 -3.94 19.42
N LYS A 2 -11.01 -3.75 18.70
CA LYS A 2 -11.83 -4.80 18.10
C LYS A 2 -11.33 -5.10 16.68
N ILE A 3 -10.72 -6.26 16.47
CA ILE A 3 -9.96 -6.59 15.26
C ILE A 3 -10.61 -7.75 14.52
N ALA A 4 -10.96 -7.54 13.24
CA ALA A 4 -11.42 -8.58 12.35
C ALA A 4 -10.24 -9.14 11.52
N LEU A 5 -9.96 -10.42 11.65
CA LEU A 5 -8.97 -11.16 10.86
C LEU A 5 -9.70 -12.05 9.85
N ILE A 6 -9.38 -11.92 8.58
CA ILE A 6 -10.13 -12.58 7.51
C ILE A 6 -9.22 -13.53 6.72
N ARG A 7 -9.48 -14.84 6.88
CA ARG A 7 -8.79 -15.90 6.14
C ARG A 7 -9.79 -16.99 5.78
N LYS A 8 -9.73 -17.54 4.55
CA LYS A 8 -10.65 -18.60 4.10
C LYS A 8 -10.62 -19.84 5.00
N GLU A 9 -9.45 -20.26 5.39
CA GLU A 9 -9.20 -21.48 6.17
C GLU A 9 -8.33 -21.10 7.37
N TYR A 10 -8.83 -21.35 8.57
CA TYR A 10 -8.14 -21.06 9.81
C TYR A 10 -7.68 -22.37 10.43
N THR A 11 -6.41 -22.70 10.26
CA THR A 11 -5.83 -24.01 10.61
C THR A 11 -4.32 -23.91 10.83
N LEU A 12 -3.79 -24.79 11.68
CA LEU A 12 -2.34 -24.99 11.84
C LEU A 12 -1.78 -26.06 10.89
N SER A 13 -2.64 -26.89 10.32
CA SER A 13 -2.25 -28.06 9.52
C SER A 13 -1.94 -27.75 8.05
N TRP A 14 -2.31 -26.54 7.58
CA TRP A 14 -2.15 -26.15 6.17
C TRP A 14 -1.06 -25.10 6.01
N GLY A 15 -0.20 -24.91 5.37
CA GLY A 15 0.81 -23.93 4.95
C GLY A 15 1.16 -22.79 5.93
N GLY A 16 2.19 -22.05 5.59
CA GLY A 16 2.71 -20.96 6.44
C GLY A 16 1.77 -19.76 6.59
N ALA A 17 0.92 -19.50 5.59
CA ALA A 17 0.01 -18.36 5.62
C ALA A 17 -1.23 -18.62 6.50
N GLU A 18 -1.73 -19.85 6.57
CA GLU A 18 -2.82 -20.26 7.45
C GLU A 18 -2.36 -20.25 8.91
N SER A 19 -1.27 -20.91 9.20
CA SER A 19 -0.68 -20.97 10.54
C SER A 19 -0.28 -19.59 11.09
N TYR A 20 0.05 -18.64 10.18
CA TYR A 20 0.34 -17.26 10.55
C TYR A 20 -0.85 -16.57 11.22
N VAL A 21 -2.06 -16.67 10.64
CA VAL A 21 -3.25 -16.02 11.19
C VAL A 21 -3.62 -16.59 12.56
N VAL A 22 -3.44 -17.91 12.74
CA VAL A 22 -3.67 -18.57 14.03
C VAL A 22 -2.71 -18.03 15.10
N ARG A 23 -1.43 -17.91 14.79
CA ARG A 23 -0.44 -17.35 15.73
C ARG A 23 -0.71 -15.89 16.04
N LEU A 24 -1.00 -15.09 15.01
CA LEU A 24 -1.31 -13.66 15.16
C LEU A 24 -2.54 -13.47 16.06
N SER A 25 -3.63 -14.20 15.84
CA SER A 25 -4.86 -14.06 16.62
C SER A 25 -4.64 -14.36 18.10
N ARG A 26 -3.88 -15.40 18.43
CA ARG A 26 -3.54 -15.75 19.82
C ARG A 26 -2.72 -14.66 20.50
N GLN A 27 -1.68 -14.16 19.84
CA GLN A 27 -0.85 -13.08 20.40
C GLN A 27 -1.62 -11.77 20.57
N LEU A 28 -2.53 -11.43 19.64
CA LEU A 28 -3.40 -10.26 19.81
C LEU A 28 -4.34 -10.39 21.02
N LEU A 29 -4.86 -11.60 21.29
CA LEU A 29 -5.65 -11.87 22.50
C LEU A 29 -4.82 -11.70 23.77
N GLU A 30 -3.60 -12.25 23.81
CA GLU A 30 -2.68 -12.12 24.93
C GLU A 30 -2.32 -10.66 25.21
N MET A 31 -2.32 -9.82 24.18
CA MET A 31 -2.12 -8.37 24.27
C MET A 31 -3.41 -7.59 24.65
N GLY A 32 -4.51 -8.27 25.00
CA GLY A 32 -5.76 -7.66 25.45
C GLY A 32 -6.65 -7.08 24.33
N HIS A 33 -6.54 -7.57 23.10
CA HIS A 33 -7.41 -7.16 22.00
C HIS A 33 -8.60 -8.11 21.84
N GLU A 34 -9.76 -7.58 21.44
CA GLU A 34 -10.93 -8.34 21.02
C GLU A 34 -10.70 -8.84 19.59
N VAL A 35 -10.73 -10.17 19.38
CA VAL A 35 -10.38 -10.78 18.11
C VAL A 35 -11.55 -11.54 17.51
N HIS A 36 -11.95 -11.16 16.31
CA HIS A 36 -12.95 -11.82 15.47
C HIS A 36 -12.29 -12.46 14.26
N VAL A 37 -12.59 -13.71 13.99
CA VAL A 37 -12.06 -14.46 12.86
C VAL A 37 -13.19 -14.79 11.88
N PHE A 38 -13.08 -14.28 10.66
CA PHE A 38 -13.99 -14.58 9.56
C PHE A 38 -13.38 -15.66 8.68
N ALA A 39 -13.95 -16.87 8.71
CA ALA A 39 -13.44 -18.01 7.95
C ALA A 39 -14.56 -18.85 7.33
N ASN A 40 -14.25 -19.57 6.24
CA ASN A 40 -15.15 -20.56 5.70
C ASN A 40 -15.03 -21.89 6.48
N THR A 41 -13.82 -22.27 6.87
CA THR A 41 -13.53 -23.48 7.65
C THR A 41 -12.47 -23.22 8.70
N TRP A 42 -12.58 -23.94 9.83
CA TRP A 42 -11.54 -24.03 10.87
C TRP A 42 -11.57 -25.44 11.45
N ASP A 43 -10.40 -25.95 11.83
CA ASP A 43 -10.17 -27.33 12.32
C ASP A 43 -9.54 -27.37 13.73
N LEU A 44 -9.35 -26.20 14.35
CA LEU A 44 -8.81 -26.10 15.70
C LEU A 44 -9.94 -26.05 16.73
N PRO A 45 -9.72 -26.62 17.94
CA PRO A 45 -10.57 -26.30 19.09
C PRO A 45 -10.58 -24.78 19.23
N SER A 46 -11.76 -24.20 19.14
CA SER A 46 -11.94 -22.74 19.25
C SER A 46 -11.45 -22.28 20.62
N ASP A 47 -10.46 -21.40 20.66
CA ASP A 47 -10.19 -20.61 21.85
C ASP A 47 -11.46 -19.80 22.11
N SER A 48 -12.11 -20.03 23.25
CA SER A 48 -13.40 -19.40 23.62
C SER A 48 -13.33 -17.87 23.63
N ARG A 49 -12.15 -17.30 23.64
CA ARG A 49 -11.89 -15.85 23.59
C ARG A 49 -11.91 -15.29 22.16
N ILE A 50 -11.87 -16.14 21.13
CA ILE A 50 -11.96 -15.72 19.72
C ILE A 50 -13.41 -15.89 19.26
N THR A 51 -13.99 -14.82 18.71
CA THR A 51 -15.30 -14.88 18.07
C THR A 51 -15.15 -15.31 16.61
N PHE A 52 -15.70 -16.48 16.28
CA PHE A 52 -15.67 -17.00 14.90
C PHE A 52 -16.95 -16.67 14.14
N HIS A 53 -16.76 -16.12 12.93
CA HIS A 53 -17.83 -15.83 11.99
C HIS A 53 -17.71 -16.74 10.79
N LYS A 54 -18.73 -17.59 10.57
CA LYS A 54 -18.81 -18.46 9.41
C LYS A 54 -19.11 -17.68 8.15
N VAL A 55 -18.23 -17.76 7.16
CA VAL A 55 -18.41 -17.16 5.85
C VAL A 55 -18.89 -18.22 4.87
N PRO A 56 -20.17 -18.21 4.43
CA PRO A 56 -20.67 -19.16 3.47
C PRO A 56 -20.03 -18.94 2.09
N VAL A 57 -19.78 -20.03 1.38
CA VAL A 57 -19.22 -20.01 0.02
C VAL A 57 -19.90 -21.05 -0.86
N LEU A 58 -20.01 -20.75 -2.16
CA LEU A 58 -20.43 -21.74 -3.16
C LEU A 58 -19.21 -22.56 -3.56
N SER A 59 -19.08 -23.77 -2.99
CA SER A 59 -17.88 -24.61 -3.13
C SER A 59 -17.84 -25.52 -4.36
N PHE A 60 -18.99 -25.72 -5.03
CA PHE A 60 -19.10 -26.63 -6.18
C PHE A 60 -18.31 -26.17 -7.42
N TYR A 61 -17.99 -24.86 -7.52
CA TYR A 61 -17.20 -24.30 -8.61
C TYR A 61 -16.14 -23.32 -8.10
N SER A 62 -14.89 -23.65 -8.34
CA SER A 62 -13.74 -22.92 -7.75
C SER A 62 -13.72 -21.38 -7.98
N PRO A 63 -14.09 -20.84 -9.16
CA PRO A 63 -14.23 -19.38 -9.34
C PRO A 63 -15.29 -18.76 -8.42
N LEU A 64 -16.45 -19.43 -8.26
CA LEU A 64 -17.53 -18.95 -7.40
C LEU A 64 -17.13 -18.99 -5.91
N LYS A 65 -16.37 -20.01 -5.49
CA LYS A 65 -15.83 -20.05 -4.10
C LYS A 65 -15.09 -18.78 -3.75
N ASN A 66 -14.25 -18.24 -4.64
CA ASN A 66 -13.48 -17.03 -4.39
C ASN A 66 -14.36 -15.76 -4.40
N LEU A 67 -15.25 -15.65 -5.39
CA LEU A 67 -16.12 -14.49 -5.55
C LEU A 67 -17.14 -14.40 -4.42
N THR A 68 -17.80 -15.52 -4.07
CA THR A 68 -18.81 -15.53 -3.00
C THR A 68 -18.18 -15.30 -1.63
N PHE A 69 -16.96 -15.80 -1.37
CA PHE A 69 -16.24 -15.47 -0.16
C PHE A 69 -16.02 -13.95 -0.04
N ALA A 70 -15.49 -13.30 -1.08
CA ALA A 70 -15.23 -11.86 -1.07
C ALA A 70 -16.52 -11.02 -0.96
N LEU A 71 -17.62 -11.46 -1.56
CA LEU A 71 -18.92 -10.77 -1.49
C LEU A 71 -19.56 -10.91 -0.11
N ASN A 72 -19.57 -12.12 0.46
CA ASN A 72 -20.19 -12.39 1.76
C ASN A 72 -19.45 -11.72 2.90
N ILE A 73 -18.11 -11.68 2.86
CA ILE A 73 -17.32 -10.87 3.80
C ILE A 73 -17.78 -9.41 3.80
N LYS A 74 -17.97 -8.81 2.62
CA LYS A 74 -18.43 -7.42 2.52
C LYS A 74 -19.81 -7.18 3.15
N LEU A 75 -20.68 -8.19 3.16
CA LEU A 75 -21.99 -8.12 3.82
C LEU A 75 -21.84 -8.28 5.32
N LEU A 76 -21.14 -9.31 5.79
CA LEU A 76 -20.95 -9.60 7.21
C LEU A 76 -20.22 -8.47 7.96
N LEU A 77 -19.23 -7.84 7.35
CA LEU A 77 -18.52 -6.70 7.95
C LEU A 77 -19.37 -5.43 8.12
N LYS A 78 -20.60 -5.41 7.61
CA LYS A 78 -21.53 -4.28 7.84
C LYS A 78 -22.39 -4.46 9.10
N GLU A 79 -22.45 -5.67 9.63
CA GLU A 79 -23.28 -6.00 10.79
C GLU A 79 -22.63 -5.52 12.10
N GLU A 80 -21.31 -5.35 12.09
CA GLU A 80 -20.54 -4.89 13.24
C GLU A 80 -19.48 -3.87 12.86
N ASN A 81 -19.14 -2.99 13.80
CA ASN A 81 -18.06 -2.02 13.63
C ASN A 81 -16.75 -2.59 14.18
N PHE A 82 -15.72 -2.62 13.36
CA PHE A 82 -14.37 -3.03 13.73
C PHE A 82 -13.41 -1.85 13.69
N ASP A 83 -12.52 -1.79 14.68
CA ASP A 83 -11.43 -0.82 14.69
C ASP A 83 -10.49 -1.07 13.51
N ILE A 84 -10.14 -2.35 13.30
CA ILE A 84 -9.28 -2.81 12.20
C ILE A 84 -9.89 -4.03 11.52
N VAL A 85 -9.96 -3.97 10.19
CA VAL A 85 -10.28 -5.11 9.32
C VAL A 85 -9.00 -5.50 8.57
N SER A 86 -8.42 -6.67 8.90
CA SER A 86 -7.19 -7.18 8.31
C SER A 86 -7.43 -8.43 7.48
N GLY A 87 -7.16 -8.34 6.17
CA GLY A 87 -7.36 -9.42 5.21
C GLY A 87 -6.06 -10.18 4.90
N PHE A 88 -6.15 -11.51 4.97
CA PHE A 88 -5.10 -12.47 4.63
C PHE A 88 -5.50 -13.36 3.45
N SER A 89 -6.67 -13.12 2.89
CA SER A 89 -7.19 -13.73 1.67
C SER A 89 -7.57 -12.64 0.66
N GLN A 90 -7.88 -13.05 -0.55
CA GLN A 90 -8.32 -12.13 -1.60
C GLN A 90 -9.74 -11.63 -1.32
N ILE A 91 -9.84 -10.51 -0.61
CA ILE A 91 -11.08 -9.82 -0.24
C ILE A 91 -10.97 -8.31 -0.43
N TYR A 92 -12.10 -7.62 -0.46
CA TYR A 92 -12.21 -6.16 -0.45
C TYR A 92 -13.62 -5.71 -0.01
N PRO A 93 -13.81 -4.54 0.67
CA PRO A 93 -12.78 -3.66 1.21
C PRO A 93 -12.19 -4.20 2.52
N GLN A 94 -11.05 -3.66 2.93
CA GLN A 94 -10.36 -3.96 4.18
C GLN A 94 -9.46 -2.78 4.57
N ASP A 95 -9.10 -2.66 5.85
CA ASP A 95 -8.18 -1.60 6.27
C ASP A 95 -6.73 -1.96 5.93
N ILE A 96 -6.36 -3.21 6.21
CA ILE A 96 -5.00 -3.70 5.97
C ILE A 96 -5.06 -5.02 5.19
N TYR A 97 -4.36 -5.06 4.07
CA TYR A 97 -4.17 -6.27 3.28
C TYR A 97 -2.76 -6.82 3.47
N ARG A 98 -2.64 -8.08 3.93
CA ARG A 98 -1.36 -8.77 3.96
C ARG A 98 -1.16 -9.62 2.71
N MET A 99 -0.14 -9.28 1.92
CA MET A 99 0.27 -9.98 0.69
C MET A 99 1.08 -11.25 1.00
N GLY A 100 0.55 -12.15 1.84
CA GLY A 100 1.25 -13.37 2.23
C GLY A 100 1.44 -14.37 1.10
N ASP A 101 0.47 -14.48 0.21
CA ASP A 101 0.47 -15.41 -0.93
C ASP A 101 1.11 -14.82 -2.21
N GLY A 102 1.58 -13.56 -2.16
CA GLY A 102 2.10 -12.83 -3.33
C GLY A 102 1.01 -12.39 -4.30
N LEU A 103 1.43 -11.96 -5.50
CA LEU A 103 0.53 -11.51 -6.55
C LEU A 103 0.23 -12.61 -7.55
N HIS A 104 -1.06 -12.87 -7.76
CA HIS A 104 -1.51 -13.89 -8.72
C HIS A 104 -1.16 -13.51 -10.18
N LEU A 105 -1.21 -12.21 -10.49
CA LEU A 105 -0.78 -11.71 -11.79
C LEU A 105 0.71 -12.01 -12.06
N HIS A 106 1.57 -11.80 -11.06
CA HIS A 106 3.00 -12.11 -11.18
C HIS A 106 3.24 -13.61 -11.31
N PHE A 107 2.57 -14.41 -10.47
CA PHE A 107 2.60 -15.86 -10.54
C PHE A 107 2.25 -16.41 -11.95
N LEU A 108 1.20 -15.88 -12.60
CA LEU A 108 0.83 -16.28 -13.95
C LEU A 108 1.89 -15.90 -14.99
N LYS A 109 2.51 -14.74 -14.86
CA LYS A 109 3.54 -14.29 -15.80
C LYS A 109 4.84 -15.10 -15.69
N THR A 110 5.24 -15.47 -14.47
CA THR A 110 6.54 -16.10 -14.21
C THR A 110 6.50 -17.62 -14.49
N LEU A 111 5.40 -18.31 -14.11
CA LEU A 111 5.35 -19.78 -14.17
C LEU A 111 4.68 -20.35 -15.45
N SER A 112 4.37 -19.51 -16.43
CA SER A 112 3.60 -19.94 -17.60
C SER A 112 4.32 -19.69 -18.91
N THR A 113 4.72 -20.75 -19.58
CA THR A 113 5.16 -20.75 -20.98
C THR A 113 4.02 -20.52 -21.99
N HIS A 114 2.76 -20.81 -21.59
CA HIS A 114 1.55 -20.60 -22.41
C HIS A 114 0.60 -19.60 -21.74
N THR A 115 1.01 -18.35 -21.66
CA THR A 115 0.34 -17.30 -20.88
C THR A 115 -1.09 -17.03 -21.37
N ALA A 116 -1.35 -17.06 -22.67
CA ALA A 116 -2.65 -16.69 -23.25
C ALA A 116 -3.79 -17.65 -22.82
N LEU A 117 -3.56 -18.96 -22.85
CA LEU A 117 -4.58 -19.97 -22.48
C LEU A 117 -4.94 -19.94 -20.99
N LYS A 118 -3.98 -19.59 -20.11
CA LYS A 118 -4.26 -19.50 -18.67
C LYS A 118 -5.11 -18.29 -18.29
N TYR A 119 -5.02 -17.20 -19.06
CA TYR A 119 -5.93 -16.05 -18.88
C TYR A 119 -7.38 -16.37 -19.25
N LEU A 120 -7.65 -17.44 -19.99
CA LEU A 120 -9.01 -17.91 -20.31
C LEU A 120 -9.60 -18.79 -19.21
N ASN A 121 -8.80 -19.26 -18.26
CA ASN A 121 -9.31 -20.08 -17.16
C ASN A 121 -10.17 -19.23 -16.19
N PRO A 122 -11.46 -19.57 -16.01
CA PRO A 122 -12.39 -18.79 -15.17
C PRO A 122 -11.90 -18.57 -13.72
N ARG A 123 -11.17 -19.55 -13.17
CA ARG A 123 -10.57 -19.43 -11.81
C ARG A 123 -9.53 -18.33 -11.77
N HIS A 124 -8.64 -18.26 -12.75
CA HIS A 124 -7.62 -17.22 -12.81
C HIS A 124 -8.24 -15.85 -13.07
N LEU A 125 -9.26 -15.76 -13.93
CA LEU A 125 -10.01 -14.53 -14.16
C LEU A 125 -10.70 -14.01 -12.89
N ALA A 126 -11.34 -14.89 -12.12
CA ALA A 126 -11.97 -14.52 -10.85
C ALA A 126 -10.95 -13.98 -9.84
N ILE A 127 -9.81 -14.66 -9.70
CA ILE A 127 -8.74 -14.22 -8.78
C ILE A 127 -8.15 -12.89 -9.23
N LEU A 128 -7.83 -12.72 -10.52
CA LEU A 128 -7.31 -11.45 -11.07
C LEU A 128 -8.32 -10.30 -10.93
N PHE A 129 -9.61 -10.59 -11.08
CA PHE A 129 -10.66 -9.60 -10.84
C PHE A 129 -10.64 -9.12 -9.39
N ILE A 130 -10.62 -10.06 -8.42
CA ILE A 130 -10.56 -9.71 -6.99
C ILE A 130 -9.25 -8.99 -6.66
N GLU A 131 -8.10 -9.47 -7.14
CA GLU A 131 -6.80 -8.85 -6.94
C GLU A 131 -6.80 -7.39 -7.43
N LYS A 132 -7.36 -7.14 -8.62
CA LYS A 132 -7.55 -5.78 -9.13
C LYS A 132 -8.48 -4.91 -8.26
N GLN A 133 -9.49 -5.51 -7.58
CA GLN A 133 -10.32 -4.76 -6.65
C GLN A 133 -9.55 -4.43 -5.36
N ILE A 134 -8.76 -5.37 -4.81
CA ILE A 134 -7.96 -5.17 -3.59
C ILE A 134 -7.11 -3.91 -3.72
N PHE A 135 -6.37 -3.78 -4.82
CA PHE A 135 -5.44 -2.66 -5.04
C PHE A 135 -6.09 -1.35 -5.51
N LYS A 136 -7.43 -1.24 -5.48
CA LYS A 136 -8.07 0.06 -5.66
C LYS A 136 -7.90 0.93 -4.41
N PRO A 137 -7.55 2.21 -4.55
CA PRO A 137 -7.19 3.08 -3.43
C PRO A 137 -8.19 3.15 -2.29
N ASN A 138 -9.50 2.94 -2.57
CA ASN A 138 -10.57 3.01 -1.57
C ASN A 138 -10.88 1.65 -0.90
N ASN A 139 -10.12 0.60 -1.21
CA ASN A 139 -10.36 -0.74 -0.70
C ASN A 139 -9.29 -1.20 0.30
N TYR A 140 -8.33 -0.34 0.62
CA TYR A 140 -7.31 -0.56 1.65
C TYR A 140 -6.79 0.78 2.18
N HIS A 141 -6.34 0.81 3.42
CA HIS A 141 -5.56 1.91 4.00
C HIS A 141 -4.06 1.63 3.87
N HIS A 142 -3.63 0.42 4.26
CA HIS A 142 -2.24 -0.02 4.15
C HIS A 142 -2.14 -1.46 3.63
N ILE A 143 -0.97 -1.78 3.09
CA ILE A 143 -0.60 -3.12 2.64
C ILE A 143 0.62 -3.58 3.42
N ILE A 144 0.60 -4.80 3.92
CA ILE A 144 1.76 -5.49 4.45
C ILE A 144 2.32 -6.38 3.34
N ALA A 145 3.51 -6.09 2.87
CA ALA A 145 4.27 -6.97 2.00
C ALA A 145 5.26 -7.79 2.85
N ASN A 146 5.38 -9.08 2.58
CA ASN A 146 6.30 -9.94 3.30
C ASN A 146 7.75 -9.90 2.76
N SER A 147 7.99 -9.11 1.70
CA SER A 147 9.33 -8.84 1.14
C SER A 147 9.34 -7.53 0.34
N LYS A 148 10.53 -6.95 0.13
CA LYS A 148 10.73 -5.81 -0.77
C LYS A 148 10.38 -6.18 -2.22
N MET A 149 10.63 -7.44 -2.61
CA MET A 149 10.21 -7.97 -3.91
C MET A 149 8.69 -7.85 -4.08
N CYS A 150 7.89 -8.30 -3.12
CA CYS A 150 6.43 -8.18 -3.15
C CYS A 150 5.98 -6.71 -3.15
N LYS A 151 6.65 -5.83 -2.38
CA LYS A 151 6.40 -4.39 -2.43
C LYS A 151 6.61 -3.83 -3.82
N ARG A 152 7.76 -4.12 -4.47
CA ARG A 152 8.04 -3.70 -5.85
C ARG A 152 6.96 -4.17 -6.81
N GLN A 153 6.55 -5.44 -6.73
CA GLN A 153 5.49 -5.99 -7.57
C GLN A 153 4.15 -5.25 -7.41
N ALA A 154 3.74 -4.91 -6.18
CA ALA A 154 2.52 -4.14 -5.94
C ALA A 154 2.59 -2.72 -6.54
N VAL A 155 3.76 -2.07 -6.44
CA VAL A 155 4.00 -0.77 -7.08
C VAL A 155 3.96 -0.89 -8.62
N ASP A 156 4.65 -1.88 -9.19
CA ASP A 156 4.80 -2.01 -10.63
C ASP A 156 3.50 -2.42 -11.35
N TYR A 157 2.78 -3.40 -10.81
CA TYR A 157 1.57 -3.92 -11.43
C TYR A 157 0.31 -3.11 -11.13
N TYR A 158 0.19 -2.62 -9.90
CA TYR A 158 -1.03 -1.97 -9.42
C TYR A 158 -0.83 -0.50 -9.07
N GLN A 159 0.41 0.00 -9.18
CA GLN A 159 0.78 1.40 -8.92
C GLN A 159 0.37 1.86 -7.51
N VAL A 160 0.47 0.96 -6.56
CA VAL A 160 0.26 1.25 -5.14
C VAL A 160 1.30 2.27 -4.69
N PRO A 161 0.92 3.37 -4.02
CA PRO A 161 1.87 4.31 -3.45
C PRO A 161 2.81 3.63 -2.46
N GLU A 162 4.12 3.83 -2.59
CA GLU A 162 5.12 3.16 -1.74
C GLU A 162 4.90 3.40 -0.25
N GLY A 163 4.47 4.62 0.13
CA GLY A 163 4.17 4.98 1.52
C GLY A 163 2.97 4.25 2.13
N ARG A 164 2.18 3.53 1.31
CA ARG A 164 1.08 2.67 1.75
C ARG A 164 1.47 1.20 1.85
N ILE A 165 2.73 0.86 1.61
CA ILE A 165 3.22 -0.52 1.70
C ILE A 165 4.31 -0.59 2.76
N GLU A 166 4.01 -1.26 3.86
CA GLU A 166 4.98 -1.61 4.89
C GLU A 166 5.57 -2.98 4.59
N VAL A 167 6.89 -3.13 4.67
CA VAL A 167 7.55 -4.44 4.56
C VAL A 167 7.68 -5.03 5.94
N ILE A 168 6.96 -6.10 6.21
CA ILE A 168 7.02 -6.85 7.47
C ILE A 168 7.32 -8.31 7.13
N TYR A 169 8.59 -8.68 7.22
CA TYR A 169 9.05 -10.05 6.97
C TYR A 169 8.34 -11.04 7.89
N ASN A 170 8.23 -12.29 7.43
CA ASN A 170 7.71 -13.36 8.25
C ASN A 170 8.64 -13.60 9.46
N GLY A 171 8.10 -14.16 10.53
CA GLY A 171 8.85 -14.55 11.71
C GLY A 171 8.89 -16.08 11.87
N ALA A 172 10.00 -16.60 12.36
CA ALA A 172 10.13 -17.98 12.79
C ALA A 172 9.93 -18.11 14.31
N ASP A 173 9.54 -19.29 14.71
CA ASP A 173 9.53 -19.73 16.10
C ASP A 173 10.95 -20.22 16.44
N LEU A 174 11.76 -19.34 17.05
CA LEU A 174 13.17 -19.63 17.36
C LEU A 174 13.33 -20.56 18.58
N GLU A 175 12.27 -20.88 19.34
CA GLU A 175 12.30 -21.91 20.36
C GLU A 175 12.18 -23.29 19.73
N ARG A 176 11.37 -23.42 18.71
CA ARG A 176 11.16 -24.63 17.94
C ARG A 176 12.26 -24.87 16.89
N PHE A 177 12.64 -23.84 16.14
CA PHE A 177 13.69 -23.90 15.12
C PHE A 177 14.98 -23.29 15.68
N THR A 178 15.88 -24.15 16.11
CA THR A 178 17.13 -23.79 16.80
C THR A 178 18.22 -24.77 16.40
N PRO A 179 19.53 -24.41 16.45
CA PRO A 179 20.61 -25.36 16.18
C PRO A 179 20.57 -26.63 17.01
N ARG A 180 19.97 -26.59 18.22
CA ARG A 180 19.81 -27.77 19.10
C ARG A 180 19.01 -28.91 18.49
N VAL A 181 18.16 -28.66 17.46
CA VAL A 181 17.42 -29.71 16.75
C VAL A 181 18.38 -30.75 16.11
N ARG A 182 19.63 -30.33 15.81
CA ARG A 182 20.67 -31.23 15.29
C ARG A 182 21.05 -32.29 16.32
N GLU A 183 21.28 -31.90 17.55
CA GLU A 183 21.61 -32.80 18.66
C GLU A 183 20.43 -33.76 18.96
N THR A 184 19.22 -33.22 18.93
CA THR A 184 18.00 -33.99 19.27
C THR A 184 17.63 -35.01 18.23
N TYR A 185 17.73 -34.71 16.93
CA TYR A 185 17.08 -35.49 15.89
C TYR A 185 18.04 -36.16 14.91
N ARG A 186 19.29 -35.66 14.74
CA ARG A 186 20.18 -36.06 13.64
C ARG A 186 20.38 -37.58 13.56
N LEU A 187 20.84 -38.19 14.64
CA LEU A 187 21.18 -39.61 14.64
C LEU A 187 19.94 -40.50 14.38
N ASN A 188 18.84 -40.23 15.09
CA ASN A 188 17.62 -41.03 14.99
C ASN A 188 16.97 -40.93 13.60
N VAL A 189 16.90 -39.73 13.03
CA VAL A 189 16.30 -39.51 11.70
C VAL A 189 17.18 -40.10 10.60
N ARG A 190 18.50 -39.92 10.65
CA ARG A 190 19.42 -40.51 9.67
C ARG A 190 19.38 -42.04 9.71
N LYS A 191 19.39 -42.65 10.88
CA LYS A 191 19.24 -44.10 11.05
C LYS A 191 17.91 -44.60 10.44
N LYS A 192 16.81 -43.91 10.73
CA LYS A 192 15.46 -44.28 10.20
C LYS A 192 15.39 -44.16 8.67
N LEU A 193 16.11 -43.21 8.08
CA LEU A 193 16.11 -42.96 6.63
C LEU A 193 17.30 -43.65 5.90
N HIS A 194 18.07 -44.51 6.61
CA HIS A 194 19.24 -45.21 6.07
C HIS A 194 20.28 -44.25 5.46
N ILE A 195 20.54 -43.12 6.12
CA ILE A 195 21.53 -42.12 5.71
C ILE A 195 22.80 -42.34 6.53
N GLY A 196 23.93 -42.54 5.88
CA GLY A 196 25.23 -42.69 6.51
C GLY A 196 25.77 -41.38 7.09
N ASP A 197 26.64 -41.48 8.09
CA ASP A 197 27.21 -40.28 8.75
C ASP A 197 28.11 -39.45 7.84
N HIS A 198 28.76 -40.10 6.86
CA HIS A 198 29.61 -39.47 5.85
C HIS A 198 28.81 -38.80 4.73
N GLU A 199 27.52 -39.07 4.61
CA GLU A 199 26.69 -38.49 3.54
C GLU A 199 26.25 -37.07 3.88
N THR A 200 26.28 -36.19 2.90
CA THR A 200 25.76 -34.81 3.00
C THR A 200 24.30 -34.80 2.64
N VAL A 201 23.47 -34.21 3.50
CA VAL A 201 22.01 -34.15 3.31
C VAL A 201 21.56 -32.76 2.90
N ILE A 202 21.03 -32.66 1.69
CA ILE A 202 20.35 -31.47 1.19
C ILE A 202 18.86 -31.57 1.54
N LEU A 203 18.34 -30.64 2.32
CA LEU A 203 16.93 -30.55 2.63
C LEU A 203 16.18 -29.78 1.53
N PHE A 204 15.06 -30.35 1.10
CA PHE A 204 14.08 -29.68 0.23
C PHE A 204 12.69 -29.81 0.82
N VAL A 205 12.07 -28.70 1.26
CA VAL A 205 10.73 -28.71 1.87
C VAL A 205 9.74 -28.01 0.98
N SER A 206 8.67 -28.72 0.55
CA SER A 206 7.67 -28.12 -0.31
C SER A 206 6.35 -28.91 -0.39
N ARG A 207 5.26 -28.17 -0.69
CA ARG A 207 3.97 -28.72 -1.17
C ARG A 207 3.78 -28.57 -2.68
N ASN A 208 4.70 -27.91 -3.35
CA ASN A 208 4.66 -27.73 -4.81
C ASN A 208 6.08 -27.91 -5.37
N TYR A 209 6.47 -29.15 -5.61
CA TYR A 209 7.81 -29.53 -6.05
C TYR A 209 8.25 -28.80 -7.32
N LYS A 210 7.31 -28.62 -8.29
CA LYS A 210 7.59 -27.94 -9.55
C LYS A 210 7.93 -26.46 -9.33
N ARG A 211 7.09 -25.73 -8.60
CA ARG A 211 7.29 -24.28 -8.33
C ARG A 211 8.56 -24.02 -7.52
N LYS A 212 8.87 -24.93 -6.60
CA LYS A 212 10.04 -24.84 -5.73
C LYS A 212 11.33 -25.36 -6.35
N GLY A 213 11.26 -25.90 -7.59
CA GLY A 213 12.43 -26.24 -8.39
C GLY A 213 13.10 -27.56 -8.04
N LEU A 214 12.36 -28.58 -7.55
CA LEU A 214 12.96 -29.89 -7.26
C LEU A 214 13.64 -30.52 -8.49
N HIS A 215 13.09 -30.32 -9.69
CA HIS A 215 13.72 -30.78 -10.93
C HIS A 215 15.06 -30.08 -11.19
N LEU A 216 15.18 -28.79 -10.89
CA LEU A 216 16.41 -28.02 -11.04
C LEU A 216 17.49 -28.50 -10.05
N LEU A 217 17.10 -28.81 -8.81
CA LEU A 217 18.00 -29.38 -7.81
C LEU A 217 18.55 -30.75 -8.25
N ILE A 218 17.67 -31.63 -8.82
CA ILE A 218 18.11 -32.94 -9.34
C ILE A 218 19.05 -32.77 -10.52
N GLU A 219 18.74 -31.86 -11.45
CA GLU A 219 19.62 -31.55 -12.58
C GLU A 219 20.98 -31.01 -12.11
N SER A 220 20.98 -30.11 -11.14
CA SER A 220 22.20 -29.54 -10.56
C SER A 220 23.08 -30.62 -9.88
N LEU A 221 22.43 -31.55 -9.17
CA LEU A 221 23.17 -32.64 -8.52
C LEU A 221 23.86 -33.54 -9.56
N SER A 222 23.24 -33.78 -10.73
CA SER A 222 23.83 -34.57 -11.79
C SER A 222 25.13 -33.98 -12.37
N LEU A 223 25.30 -32.65 -12.27
CA LEU A 223 26.50 -31.97 -12.74
C LEU A 223 27.72 -32.15 -11.81
N LEU A 224 27.52 -32.65 -10.59
CA LEU A 224 28.59 -32.87 -9.62
C LEU A 224 29.39 -34.17 -9.87
N GLY A 225 28.92 -35.00 -10.80
CA GLY A 225 29.62 -36.26 -11.16
C GLY A 225 29.80 -37.19 -9.95
N SER A 226 31.02 -37.68 -9.72
CA SER A 226 31.35 -38.60 -8.62
C SER A 226 31.06 -38.03 -7.24
N LYS A 227 31.12 -36.71 -7.06
CA LYS A 227 30.79 -36.06 -5.77
C LYS A 227 29.36 -36.28 -5.36
N ALA A 228 28.44 -36.49 -6.32
CA ALA A 228 27.05 -36.73 -6.03
C ALA A 228 26.76 -38.03 -5.25
N HIS A 229 27.64 -39.02 -5.30
CA HIS A 229 27.42 -40.33 -4.65
C HIS A 229 27.22 -40.22 -3.13
N ASN A 230 27.85 -39.25 -2.48
CA ASN A 230 27.77 -39.03 -1.04
C ASN A 230 26.77 -37.95 -0.66
N ILE A 231 25.79 -37.62 -1.56
CA ILE A 231 24.80 -36.58 -1.32
C ILE A 231 23.40 -37.21 -1.33
N LYS A 232 22.60 -36.90 -0.34
CA LYS A 232 21.16 -37.24 -0.29
C LYS A 232 20.31 -35.98 -0.40
N ILE A 233 19.27 -36.02 -1.20
CA ILE A 233 18.21 -34.99 -1.22
C ILE A 233 17.04 -35.52 -0.38
N LEU A 234 16.84 -34.95 0.80
CA LEU A 234 15.71 -35.26 1.67
C LEU A 234 14.53 -34.34 1.31
N VAL A 235 13.52 -34.92 0.65
CA VAL A 235 12.34 -34.21 0.18
C VAL A 235 11.20 -34.38 1.21
N ALA A 236 10.88 -33.32 1.93
CA ALA A 236 9.77 -33.27 2.88
C ALA A 236 8.58 -32.46 2.33
N GLY A 237 7.37 -32.94 2.62
CA GLY A 237 6.12 -32.29 2.23
C GLY A 237 5.29 -33.12 1.26
N ARG A 238 4.20 -32.52 0.78
CA ARG A 238 3.20 -33.21 -0.06
C ARG A 238 3.42 -32.94 -1.53
N GLY A 239 3.46 -33.98 -2.34
CA GLY A 239 3.58 -33.88 -3.80
C GLY A 239 3.58 -35.25 -4.45
N ASN A 240 3.54 -35.31 -5.78
CA ASN A 240 3.71 -36.53 -6.52
C ASN A 240 5.20 -36.81 -6.75
N PRO A 241 5.81 -37.87 -6.17
CA PRO A 241 7.23 -38.15 -6.32
C PRO A 241 7.60 -38.76 -7.67
N LYS A 242 6.67 -39.46 -8.33
CA LYS A 242 6.94 -40.24 -9.54
C LYS A 242 7.71 -39.52 -10.65
N PRO A 243 7.35 -38.28 -11.07
CA PRO A 243 8.10 -37.57 -12.12
C PRO A 243 9.56 -37.31 -11.75
N TYR A 244 9.82 -37.05 -10.45
CA TYR A 244 11.14 -36.70 -9.93
C TYR A 244 12.01 -37.94 -9.70
N GLN A 245 11.42 -39.08 -9.30
CA GLN A 245 12.09 -40.37 -9.26
C GLN A 245 12.52 -40.82 -10.66
N HIS A 246 11.63 -40.64 -11.67
CA HIS A 246 11.98 -40.93 -13.07
C HIS A 246 13.12 -40.02 -13.58
N LEU A 247 13.07 -38.69 -13.24
CA LEU A 247 14.14 -37.78 -13.60
C LEU A 247 15.48 -38.18 -12.96
N ALA A 248 15.47 -38.51 -11.66
CA ALA A 248 16.63 -38.97 -10.94
C ALA A 248 17.21 -40.25 -11.52
N SER A 249 16.35 -41.22 -11.87
CA SER A 249 16.79 -42.48 -12.54
C SER A 249 17.48 -42.18 -13.86
N LYS A 250 16.92 -41.30 -14.71
CA LYS A 250 17.57 -40.89 -15.98
C LYS A 250 18.94 -40.23 -15.77
N ARG A 251 19.18 -39.61 -14.63
CA ARG A 251 20.44 -38.93 -14.27
C ARG A 251 21.37 -39.82 -13.45
N GLY A 252 21.05 -41.08 -13.20
CA GLY A 252 21.86 -41.97 -12.36
C GLY A 252 21.83 -41.65 -10.85
N LEU A 253 20.78 -40.95 -10.41
CA LEU A 253 20.66 -40.41 -9.04
C LEU A 253 19.54 -41.11 -8.24
N SER A 254 19.13 -42.32 -8.62
CA SER A 254 18.01 -43.01 -7.94
C SER A 254 18.23 -43.18 -6.44
N ASN A 255 19.45 -43.43 -6.02
CA ASN A 255 19.80 -43.62 -4.60
C ASN A 255 20.01 -42.29 -3.81
N ASN A 256 19.94 -41.17 -4.52
CA ASN A 256 20.16 -39.86 -3.89
C ASN A 256 18.88 -39.21 -3.35
N LEU A 257 17.68 -39.66 -3.79
CA LEU A 257 16.40 -39.07 -3.43
C LEU A 257 15.69 -39.87 -2.34
N ILE A 258 15.35 -39.18 -1.25
CA ILE A 258 14.56 -39.72 -0.15
C ILE A 258 13.30 -38.87 -0.01
N PHE A 259 12.12 -39.44 -0.27
CA PHE A 259 10.82 -38.79 -0.07
C PHE A 259 10.25 -39.14 1.30
N ALA A 260 10.32 -38.19 2.23
CA ALA A 260 9.88 -38.37 3.62
C ALA A 260 8.37 -38.14 3.82
N GLY A 261 7.68 -37.64 2.79
CA GLY A 261 6.25 -37.33 2.86
C GLY A 261 5.91 -36.07 3.68
N GLU A 262 4.62 -35.96 4.05
CA GLU A 262 4.14 -34.84 4.87
C GLU A 262 4.37 -35.15 6.36
N GLU A 263 4.92 -34.18 7.07
CA GLU A 263 5.28 -34.33 8.47
C GLU A 263 4.91 -33.08 9.28
N ARG A 264 4.43 -33.28 10.51
CA ARG A 264 4.08 -32.18 11.44
C ARG A 264 5.29 -31.63 12.17
N ILE A 265 6.25 -32.50 12.50
CA ILE A 265 7.49 -32.16 13.21
C ILE A 265 8.61 -31.97 12.18
N LEU A 266 8.57 -30.82 11.49
CA LEU A 266 9.54 -30.54 10.42
C LEU A 266 10.97 -30.33 10.97
N GLU A 267 11.11 -29.83 12.20
CA GLU A 267 12.40 -29.59 12.86
C GLU A 267 13.30 -30.80 12.88
N LYS A 268 12.76 -32.01 12.88
CA LYS A 268 13.56 -33.23 12.81
C LYS A 268 14.32 -33.38 11.48
N TYR A 269 13.75 -32.88 10.39
CA TYR A 269 14.41 -32.93 9.09
C TYR A 269 15.46 -31.83 8.94
N TYR A 270 15.25 -30.64 9.54
CA TYR A 270 16.30 -29.63 9.66
C TYR A 270 17.47 -30.15 10.47
N GLY A 271 17.23 -30.82 11.60
CA GLY A 271 18.28 -31.43 12.43
C GLY A 271 19.07 -32.55 11.71
N ALA A 272 18.42 -33.31 10.83
CA ALA A 272 19.06 -34.39 10.09
C ALA A 272 19.89 -33.91 8.89
N SER A 273 19.70 -32.66 8.45
CA SER A 273 20.25 -32.11 7.22
C SER A 273 21.50 -31.26 7.45
N ASP A 274 22.17 -30.91 6.37
CA ASP A 274 23.43 -30.17 6.35
C ASP A 274 23.32 -28.82 5.65
N MET A 275 22.36 -28.65 4.75
CA MET A 275 22.02 -27.42 4.05
C MET A 275 20.59 -27.45 3.54
N LEU A 276 19.99 -26.29 3.26
CA LEU A 276 18.74 -26.18 2.50
C LEU A 276 19.05 -25.67 1.10
N VAL A 277 18.51 -26.36 0.08
CA VAL A 277 18.58 -25.88 -1.31
C VAL A 277 17.16 -25.77 -1.87
N LEU A 278 16.76 -24.54 -2.22
CA LEU A 278 15.41 -24.22 -2.67
C LEU A 278 15.44 -23.31 -3.89
N PRO A 279 15.71 -23.86 -5.11
CA PRO A 279 15.83 -23.09 -6.33
C PRO A 279 14.44 -22.73 -6.87
N THR A 280 13.71 -21.93 -6.11
CA THR A 280 12.30 -21.61 -6.39
C THR A 280 12.15 -20.68 -7.59
N LEU A 281 11.17 -20.96 -8.43
CA LEU A 281 10.81 -20.12 -9.57
C LEU A 281 10.03 -18.86 -9.14
N TYR A 282 9.32 -18.94 -8.03
CA TYR A 282 8.64 -17.81 -7.37
C TYR A 282 8.18 -18.18 -5.97
N ASP A 283 8.54 -17.36 -5.01
CA ASP A 283 7.99 -17.39 -3.65
C ASP A 283 7.96 -15.98 -3.04
N PRO A 284 6.82 -15.51 -2.54
CA PRO A 284 6.72 -14.21 -1.87
C PRO A 284 7.67 -14.05 -0.69
N PHE A 285 7.81 -15.09 0.15
CA PHE A 285 8.77 -15.24 1.22
C PHE A 285 8.71 -16.68 1.76
N SER A 286 9.73 -17.46 1.53
CA SER A 286 9.76 -18.85 1.99
C SER A 286 10.11 -18.96 3.46
N ASN A 287 9.17 -19.36 4.32
CA ASN A 287 9.42 -19.61 5.74
C ASN A 287 10.48 -20.70 5.95
N VAL A 288 10.53 -21.68 5.04
CA VAL A 288 11.49 -22.80 5.09
C VAL A 288 12.95 -22.30 5.09
N CYS A 289 13.22 -21.20 4.35
CA CYS A 289 14.55 -20.60 4.36
C CYS A 289 14.86 -19.97 5.73
N LEU A 290 13.91 -19.25 6.31
CA LEU A 290 14.06 -18.66 7.63
C LEU A 290 14.19 -19.72 8.73
N GLU A 291 13.40 -20.80 8.65
CA GLU A 291 13.46 -21.95 9.57
C GLU A 291 14.80 -22.69 9.46
N ALA A 292 15.33 -22.87 8.23
CA ALA A 292 16.63 -23.48 7.99
C ALA A 292 17.78 -22.64 8.60
N LEU A 293 17.78 -21.34 8.34
CA LEU A 293 18.75 -20.42 8.95
C LEU A 293 18.67 -20.47 10.48
N ALA A 294 17.48 -20.48 11.04
CA ALA A 294 17.28 -20.59 12.51
C ALA A 294 17.83 -21.90 13.08
N CYS A 295 17.77 -22.98 12.31
CA CYS A 295 18.38 -24.27 12.69
C CYS A 295 19.89 -24.36 12.42
N GLY A 296 20.52 -23.27 11.95
CA GLY A 296 21.95 -23.24 11.63
C GLY A 296 22.29 -23.95 10.32
N LEU A 297 21.36 -24.04 9.37
CA LEU A 297 21.63 -24.57 8.04
C LEU A 297 21.91 -23.44 7.05
N PRO A 298 23.03 -23.48 6.30
CA PRO A 298 23.22 -22.60 5.16
C PRO A 298 22.14 -22.81 4.10
N VAL A 299 21.71 -21.72 3.45
CA VAL A 299 20.60 -21.72 2.50
C VAL A 299 21.07 -21.34 1.11
N ILE A 300 20.75 -22.16 0.11
CA ILE A 300 20.88 -21.80 -1.31
C ILE A 300 19.47 -21.55 -1.86
N THR A 301 19.21 -20.36 -2.35
CA THR A 301 17.91 -19.99 -2.93
C THR A 301 18.07 -19.00 -4.08
N THR A 302 16.96 -18.52 -4.68
CA THR A 302 16.99 -17.64 -5.86
C THR A 302 16.53 -16.23 -5.56
N THR A 303 16.87 -15.27 -6.40
CA THR A 303 16.35 -13.89 -6.36
C THR A 303 14.82 -13.82 -6.52
N SER A 304 14.19 -14.87 -7.06
CA SER A 304 12.74 -15.02 -7.16
C SER A 304 12.06 -15.44 -5.86
N ASN A 305 12.82 -15.59 -4.77
CA ASN A 305 12.34 -15.84 -3.42
C ASN A 305 12.50 -14.59 -2.56
N GLY A 306 11.39 -14.09 -1.97
CA GLY A 306 11.49 -12.97 -1.05
C GLY A 306 12.40 -13.23 0.17
N ALA A 307 12.61 -14.49 0.55
CA ALA A 307 13.56 -14.85 1.60
C ALA A 307 15.04 -14.65 1.20
N ALA A 308 15.38 -14.46 -0.08
CA ALA A 308 16.71 -14.06 -0.49
C ALA A 308 17.15 -12.71 0.14
N GLU A 309 16.19 -11.87 0.53
CA GLU A 309 16.48 -10.57 1.14
C GLU A 309 17.08 -10.65 2.55
N ILE A 310 17.05 -11.83 3.18
CA ILE A 310 17.68 -12.11 4.48
C ILE A 310 18.94 -13.00 4.33
N ILE A 311 19.32 -13.36 3.10
CA ILE A 311 20.55 -14.08 2.82
C ILE A 311 21.67 -13.07 2.63
N GLU A 312 22.76 -13.27 3.38
CA GLU A 312 24.03 -12.58 3.21
C GLU A 312 24.97 -13.50 2.44
N GLU A 313 25.21 -13.14 1.16
CA GLU A 313 26.01 -13.92 0.21
C GLU A 313 27.35 -14.35 0.80
N GLY A 314 27.63 -15.66 0.80
CA GLY A 314 28.86 -16.24 1.34
C GLY A 314 28.98 -16.28 2.86
N LYS A 315 27.98 -15.76 3.62
CA LYS A 315 28.02 -15.77 5.10
C LYS A 315 27.01 -16.72 5.72
N ASN A 316 25.74 -16.67 5.26
CA ASN A 316 24.67 -17.56 5.76
C ASN A 316 24.00 -18.37 4.63
N GLY A 317 24.44 -18.17 3.38
CA GLY A 317 23.92 -18.86 2.21
C GLY A 317 24.40 -18.26 0.90
N TYR A 318 23.76 -18.69 -0.19
CA TYR A 318 24.03 -18.25 -1.56
C TYR A 318 22.72 -17.91 -2.29
N ILE A 319 22.78 -16.91 -3.17
CA ILE A 319 21.64 -16.43 -3.95
C ILE A 319 21.90 -16.68 -5.44
N ILE A 320 21.04 -17.47 -6.07
CA ILE A 320 21.08 -17.78 -7.49
C ILE A 320 20.29 -16.72 -8.25
N GLU A 321 20.91 -16.10 -9.25
CA GLU A 321 20.25 -15.08 -10.08
C GLU A 321 19.11 -15.67 -10.93
N ASP A 322 19.41 -16.73 -11.66
CA ASP A 322 18.44 -17.46 -12.50
C ASP A 322 18.22 -18.89 -11.98
N ALA A 323 17.02 -19.18 -11.55
CA ALA A 323 16.65 -20.51 -11.06
C ALA A 323 16.95 -21.65 -12.06
N SER A 324 17.01 -21.36 -13.36
CA SER A 324 17.34 -22.32 -14.42
C SER A 324 18.84 -22.58 -14.58
N ASP A 325 19.69 -21.78 -13.96
CA ASP A 325 21.14 -22.01 -13.95
C ASP A 325 21.51 -23.13 -12.97
N THR A 326 21.38 -24.36 -13.44
CA THR A 326 21.72 -25.57 -12.67
C THR A 326 23.21 -25.68 -12.40
N GLY A 327 24.07 -25.04 -13.21
CA GLY A 327 25.52 -24.97 -13.01
C GLY A 327 25.90 -24.10 -11.80
N GLU A 328 25.28 -22.94 -11.66
CA GLU A 328 25.45 -22.06 -10.50
C GLU A 328 24.98 -22.73 -9.21
N ILE A 329 23.83 -23.43 -9.24
CA ILE A 329 23.35 -24.21 -8.09
C ILE A 329 24.36 -25.31 -7.73
N ALA A 330 24.85 -26.10 -8.71
CA ALA A 330 25.84 -27.14 -8.49
C ALA A 330 27.15 -26.60 -7.90
N LYS A 331 27.64 -25.46 -8.42
CA LYS A 331 28.80 -24.76 -7.88
C LYS A 331 28.65 -24.46 -6.39
N HIS A 332 27.55 -23.86 -5.97
CA HIS A 332 27.32 -23.49 -4.57
C HIS A 332 27.10 -24.73 -3.67
N ILE A 333 26.43 -25.78 -4.18
CA ILE A 333 26.39 -27.06 -3.47
C ILE A 333 27.80 -27.60 -3.26
N SER A 334 28.67 -27.58 -4.29
CA SER A 334 30.05 -28.06 -4.19
C SER A 334 30.87 -27.33 -3.13
N LEU A 335 30.69 -26.01 -2.98
CA LEU A 335 31.32 -25.22 -1.91
C LEU A 335 30.91 -25.67 -0.50
N LEU A 336 29.62 -26.04 -0.36
CA LEU A 336 29.07 -26.52 0.90
C LEU A 336 29.25 -28.02 1.16
N LEU A 337 30.06 -28.73 0.35
CA LEU A 337 30.50 -30.11 0.68
C LEU A 337 31.58 -30.13 1.76
N SER A 338 32.36 -29.04 1.94
CA SER A 338 33.24 -28.89 3.10
C SER A 338 32.42 -28.79 4.40
N LYS A 339 32.80 -29.57 5.41
CA LYS A 339 32.19 -29.57 6.73
C LYS A 339 32.46 -28.24 7.43
N GLU A 340 33.66 -27.74 7.33
CA GLU A 340 34.14 -26.49 7.93
C GLU A 340 33.32 -25.31 7.38
N ALA A 341 33.15 -25.23 6.05
CA ALA A 341 32.35 -24.17 5.42
C ALA A 341 30.90 -24.22 5.87
N ARG A 342 30.30 -25.41 6.05
CA ARG A 342 28.90 -25.53 6.54
C ARG A 342 28.77 -25.12 8.01
N GLU A 343 29.78 -25.45 8.87
CA GLU A 343 29.75 -25.09 10.29
C GLU A 343 29.90 -23.58 10.49
N GLU A 344 30.85 -22.98 9.80
CA GLU A 344 31.08 -21.54 9.83
C GLU A 344 29.80 -20.79 9.36
N MET A 345 29.31 -21.14 8.17
CA MET A 345 28.12 -20.51 7.59
C MET A 345 26.85 -20.79 8.41
N GLY A 346 26.74 -21.97 9.03
CA GLY A 346 25.65 -22.35 9.91
C GLY A 346 25.58 -21.51 11.20
N ASN A 347 26.70 -21.19 11.79
CA ASN A 347 26.80 -20.31 12.96
C ASN A 347 26.33 -18.88 12.60
N HIS A 348 26.76 -18.37 11.45
CA HIS A 348 26.28 -17.10 10.93
C HIS A 348 24.78 -17.14 10.63
N ALA A 349 24.27 -18.22 10.03
CA ALA A 349 22.88 -18.40 9.71
C ALA A 349 21.97 -18.25 10.96
N ALA A 350 22.29 -19.00 12.03
CA ALA A 350 21.52 -18.94 13.27
C ALA A 350 21.54 -17.56 13.93
N SER A 351 22.66 -16.85 13.84
CA SER A 351 22.79 -15.50 14.42
C SER A 351 22.08 -14.42 13.59
N SER A 352 22.03 -14.55 12.27
CA SER A 352 21.46 -13.56 11.35
C SER A 352 19.94 -13.43 11.45
N VAL A 353 19.24 -14.43 12.01
CA VAL A 353 17.78 -14.44 12.06
C VAL A 353 17.17 -14.13 13.43
N LYS A 354 17.98 -13.72 14.40
CA LYS A 354 17.53 -13.40 15.78
C LYS A 354 16.44 -12.32 15.83
N GLU A 355 16.42 -11.40 14.88
CA GLU A 355 15.42 -10.33 14.77
C GLU A 355 14.17 -10.75 14.02
N TYR A 356 14.17 -11.91 13.34
CA TYR A 356 13.05 -12.40 12.56
C TYR A 356 12.16 -13.37 13.36
N THR A 357 11.76 -12.95 14.56
CA THR A 357 10.88 -13.75 15.43
C THR A 357 9.40 -13.53 15.10
N THR A 358 8.56 -14.52 15.46
CA THR A 358 7.10 -14.36 15.40
C THR A 358 6.64 -13.18 16.24
N ALA A 359 7.20 -12.97 17.43
CA ALA A 359 6.87 -11.86 18.32
C ALA A 359 7.18 -10.50 17.68
N GLU A 360 8.35 -10.33 17.06
CA GLU A 360 8.74 -9.08 16.40
C GLU A 360 7.85 -8.80 15.17
N ASN A 361 7.49 -9.83 14.40
CA ASN A 361 6.54 -9.70 13.31
C ASN A 361 5.17 -9.20 13.80
N VAL A 362 4.64 -9.77 14.89
CA VAL A 362 3.35 -9.33 15.46
C VAL A 362 3.46 -7.93 16.03
N ARG A 363 4.56 -7.60 16.72
CA ARG A 363 4.81 -6.24 17.23
C ARG A 363 4.76 -5.20 16.11
N LYS A 364 5.45 -5.45 14.98
CA LYS A 364 5.43 -4.57 13.79
C LYS A 364 4.04 -4.49 13.17
N THR A 365 3.34 -5.62 13.08
CA THR A 365 1.97 -5.68 12.56
C THR A 365 1.01 -4.87 13.42
N LEU A 366 1.08 -5.02 14.75
CA LEU A 366 0.24 -4.27 15.70
C LEU A 366 0.56 -2.76 15.68
N ALA A 367 1.83 -2.39 15.54
CA ALA A 367 2.22 -0.98 15.39
C ALA A 367 1.56 -0.36 14.15
N LEU A 368 1.51 -1.10 13.03
CA LEU A 368 0.79 -0.65 11.84
C LEU A 368 -0.73 -0.59 12.07
N TYR A 369 -1.32 -1.56 12.80
CA TYR A 369 -2.75 -1.54 13.15
C TYR A 369 -3.09 -0.29 13.96
N LYS A 370 -2.30 0.03 15.00
CA LYS A 370 -2.45 1.25 15.80
C LYS A 370 -2.34 2.51 14.95
N LYS A 371 -1.35 2.57 14.05
CA LYS A 371 -1.16 3.69 13.12
C LYS A 371 -2.39 3.88 12.21
N VAL A 372 -2.96 2.81 11.66
CA VAL A 372 -4.16 2.87 10.81
C VAL A 372 -5.39 3.22 11.64
N PHE A 373 -5.56 2.66 12.83
CA PHE A 373 -6.65 2.98 13.75
C PHE A 373 -6.67 4.45 14.14
N THR A 374 -5.53 4.99 14.58
CA THR A 374 -5.40 6.43 14.92
C THR A 374 -5.78 7.30 13.72
N ARG A 375 -5.41 6.90 12.51
CA ARG A 375 -5.75 7.65 11.29
C ARG A 375 -7.21 7.55 10.86
N LYS A 376 -7.84 6.37 11.01
CA LYS A 376 -9.29 6.21 10.77
C LYS A 376 -10.09 7.10 11.70
N ASN A 377 -9.62 7.26 12.92
CA ASN A 377 -10.26 8.04 13.99
C ASN A 377 -9.57 9.40 14.21
N ALA A 378 -8.82 9.88 13.20
CA ALA A 378 -8.10 11.18 13.30
C ALA A 378 -9.01 12.35 13.56
N PHE A 379 -10.30 12.22 13.26
CA PHE A 379 -11.31 13.23 13.52
C PHE A 379 -12.54 12.54 14.12
N SER A 380 -12.88 12.93 15.33
CA SER A 380 -14.19 12.73 15.93
C SER A 380 -15.00 14.03 15.83
N PHE A 381 -16.29 13.92 15.68
CA PHE A 381 -17.14 15.07 15.42
C PHE A 381 -18.37 15.05 16.32
N SER A 382 -18.62 16.19 16.96
CA SER A 382 -19.86 16.46 17.67
C SER A 382 -20.77 17.42 16.88
N HIS A 383 -22.03 17.41 17.22
CA HIS A 383 -23.04 18.28 16.60
C HIS A 383 -23.56 19.29 17.61
N HIS A 384 -23.46 20.56 17.28
CA HIS A 384 -23.90 21.69 18.12
C HIS A 384 -24.71 22.66 17.24
N ASP A 385 -25.92 23.02 17.63
CA ASP A 385 -26.75 24.07 17.01
C ASP A 385 -26.64 24.23 15.48
N GLY A 386 -26.78 23.10 14.75
CA GLY A 386 -26.76 23.07 13.30
C GLY A 386 -25.36 23.09 12.66
N ILE A 387 -24.31 22.90 13.45
CA ILE A 387 -22.93 22.77 12.99
C ILE A 387 -22.34 21.41 13.37
N THR A 388 -21.39 20.95 12.61
CA THR A 388 -20.51 19.82 12.92
C THR A 388 -19.15 20.38 13.33
N VAL A 389 -18.67 19.98 14.49
CA VAL A 389 -17.40 20.46 15.05
C VAL A 389 -16.46 19.25 15.21
N ASN A 390 -15.20 19.42 14.85
CA ASN A 390 -14.14 18.48 15.20
C ASN A 390 -13.89 18.59 16.71
N ASP A 391 -14.01 17.48 17.43
CA ASP A 391 -14.00 17.44 18.90
C ASP A 391 -12.74 18.06 19.52
N GLU A 392 -11.60 17.99 18.83
CA GLU A 392 -10.36 18.68 19.23
C GLU A 392 -10.54 20.19 19.39
N TYR A 393 -11.51 20.80 18.69
CA TYR A 393 -11.71 22.25 18.64
C TYR A 393 -13.00 22.73 19.31
N VAL A 394 -13.75 21.87 19.99
CA VAL A 394 -15.00 22.25 20.70
C VAL A 394 -14.70 23.29 21.78
N SER A 395 -13.69 23.06 22.61
CA SER A 395 -13.28 24.00 23.67
C SER A 395 -12.86 25.34 23.07
N LEU A 396 -12.03 25.33 22.03
CA LEU A 396 -11.58 26.51 21.31
C LEU A 396 -12.75 27.34 20.77
N LEU A 397 -13.73 26.72 20.12
CA LEU A 397 -14.90 27.42 19.59
C LEU A 397 -15.79 27.97 20.70
N SER A 398 -15.94 27.25 21.82
CA SER A 398 -16.71 27.71 22.98
C SER A 398 -16.08 28.95 23.63
N GLN A 399 -14.76 28.94 23.83
CA GLN A 399 -14.02 30.10 24.38
C GLN A 399 -14.16 31.36 23.51
N ASN A 400 -14.20 31.16 22.18
CA ASN A 400 -14.39 32.26 21.21
C ASN A 400 -15.86 32.57 20.92
N LYS A 401 -16.81 31.95 21.63
CA LYS A 401 -18.27 32.11 21.44
C LYS A 401 -18.75 31.82 20.01
N LEU A 402 -18.12 30.86 19.30
CA LEU A 402 -18.34 30.52 17.90
C LEU A 402 -18.92 29.11 17.74
N ILE A 403 -19.70 28.61 18.71
CA ILE A 403 -20.18 27.21 18.70
C ILE A 403 -21.60 27.07 18.13
N ASP A 404 -22.14 28.08 17.44
CA ASP A 404 -23.42 28.00 16.73
C ASP A 404 -23.31 28.47 15.27
N PHE A 405 -24.32 28.07 14.46
CA PHE A 405 -24.35 28.38 13.03
C PHE A 405 -24.37 29.88 12.73
N SER A 406 -25.18 30.65 13.46
CA SER A 406 -25.38 32.06 13.17
C SER A 406 -24.14 32.87 13.50
N LYS A 407 -23.49 32.54 14.62
CA LYS A 407 -22.24 33.24 15.05
C LYS A 407 -21.11 33.03 14.04
N LEU A 408 -20.93 31.83 13.50
CA LEU A 408 -19.93 31.57 12.45
C LEU A 408 -20.34 32.16 11.09
N MET A 409 -21.61 32.02 10.70
CA MET A 409 -22.07 32.52 9.42
C MET A 409 -22.03 34.05 9.31
N TYR A 410 -22.33 34.77 10.39
CA TYR A 410 -22.44 36.22 10.42
C TYR A 410 -21.33 36.92 11.27
N CYS A 411 -20.29 36.17 11.65
CA CYS A 411 -19.15 36.74 12.37
C CYS A 411 -18.57 37.96 11.65
N GLN A 412 -18.44 39.09 12.37
CA GLN A 412 -17.87 40.32 11.85
C GLN A 412 -16.34 40.39 12.10
N ASP A 413 -15.84 39.56 13.00
CA ASP A 413 -14.44 39.54 13.38
C ASP A 413 -13.55 38.96 12.27
N GLY A 414 -12.34 39.47 12.17
CA GLY A 414 -11.32 38.97 11.27
C GLY A 414 -11.08 39.79 10.00
N LYS A 415 -10.01 39.47 9.31
CA LYS A 415 -9.57 40.14 8.08
C LYS A 415 -10.15 39.43 6.85
N ILE A 416 -10.91 40.13 6.03
CA ILE A 416 -11.40 39.64 4.75
C ILE A 416 -10.18 39.45 3.82
N ILE A 417 -9.89 38.18 3.47
CA ILE A 417 -8.78 37.81 2.55
C ILE A 417 -9.25 37.82 1.10
N LYS A 418 -10.47 37.36 0.84
CA LYS A 418 -11.00 37.26 -0.52
C LYS A 418 -12.53 37.36 -0.49
N GLN A 419 -13.05 38.29 -1.30
CA GLN A 419 -14.46 38.37 -1.62
C GLN A 419 -14.61 38.18 -3.15
N ALA A 420 -14.71 36.92 -3.57
CA ALA A 420 -14.71 36.57 -4.99
C ALA A 420 -15.99 36.99 -5.74
N ILE A 421 -17.11 36.92 -5.04
CA ILE A 421 -18.47 37.35 -5.48
C ILE A 421 -19.25 37.69 -4.21
N LYS A 422 -20.37 38.44 -4.34
CA LYS A 422 -21.23 38.79 -3.17
C LYS A 422 -21.63 37.58 -2.32
N GLU A 423 -21.72 36.40 -2.97
CA GLU A 423 -22.20 35.17 -2.37
C GLU A 423 -21.09 34.28 -1.75
N ARG A 424 -19.82 34.66 -1.85
CA ARG A 424 -18.70 33.88 -1.30
C ARG A 424 -17.61 34.76 -0.73
N SER A 425 -17.35 34.61 0.56
CA SER A 425 -16.27 35.29 1.25
C SER A 425 -15.33 34.29 1.94
N THR A 426 -14.08 34.70 2.12
CA THR A 426 -13.08 34.01 2.95
C THR A 426 -12.49 35.03 3.92
N VAL A 427 -12.58 34.76 5.19
CA VAL A 427 -12.12 35.60 6.30
C VAL A 427 -11.06 34.83 7.06
N LYS A 428 -9.95 35.52 7.43
CA LYS A 428 -8.98 34.97 8.37
C LYS A 428 -9.40 35.42 9.78
N LEU A 429 -9.60 34.46 10.65
CA LEU A 429 -9.87 34.64 12.08
C LEU A 429 -8.61 34.29 12.87
N MET A 430 -8.43 34.99 14.00
CA MET A 430 -7.47 34.61 15.05
C MET A 430 -8.31 34.15 16.24
N LEU A 431 -8.22 32.87 16.57
CA LEU A 431 -8.97 32.24 17.66
C LEU A 431 -8.07 32.17 18.92
N LYS A 432 -8.57 32.66 20.02
CA LYS A 432 -7.84 32.63 21.29
C LYS A 432 -7.88 31.23 21.90
N ASP A 433 -6.73 30.71 22.25
CA ASP A 433 -6.54 29.41 22.89
C ASP A 433 -5.65 29.60 24.13
N ASN A 434 -6.25 29.69 25.31
CA ASN A 434 -5.63 29.87 26.62
C ASN A 434 -4.40 30.83 26.65
N HIS A 435 -3.28 30.44 26.06
CA HIS A 435 -2.01 31.17 26.03
C HIS A 435 -1.49 31.46 24.62
N SER A 436 -2.25 31.12 23.58
CA SER A 436 -1.84 31.26 22.17
C SER A 436 -3.00 31.73 21.28
N GLU A 437 -2.68 32.13 20.06
CA GLU A 437 -3.68 32.42 19.03
C GLU A 437 -3.53 31.43 17.89
N ILE A 438 -4.64 30.85 17.44
CA ILE A 438 -4.70 29.90 16.31
C ILE A 438 -5.33 30.61 15.11
N GLY A 439 -4.59 30.69 14.03
CA GLY A 439 -5.10 31.18 12.76
C GLY A 439 -6.11 30.19 12.14
N ALA A 440 -7.23 30.71 11.67
CA ALA A 440 -8.26 29.91 11.01
C ALA A 440 -8.84 30.63 9.79
N TYR A 441 -9.26 29.88 8.79
CA TYR A 441 -9.92 30.41 7.58
C TYR A 441 -11.39 30.02 7.57
N LEU A 442 -12.27 31.01 7.61
CA LEU A 442 -13.71 30.87 7.52
C LEU A 442 -14.18 31.18 6.08
N LYS A 443 -14.62 30.16 5.37
CA LYS A 443 -15.26 30.28 4.05
C LYS A 443 -16.78 30.26 4.22
N ARG A 444 -17.48 31.25 3.67
CA ARG A 444 -18.91 31.37 3.70
C ARG A 444 -19.51 31.32 2.31
N TYR A 445 -20.63 30.64 2.19
CA TYR A 445 -21.37 30.46 0.95
C TYR A 445 -22.82 30.86 1.19
N GLN A 446 -23.29 31.89 0.46
CA GLN A 446 -24.67 32.32 0.39
C GLN A 446 -25.18 32.08 -1.02
N HIS A 447 -26.12 31.18 -1.22
CA HIS A 447 -26.67 30.92 -2.54
C HIS A 447 -27.89 31.80 -2.77
N PRO A 448 -27.85 32.70 -3.74
CA PRO A 448 -29.04 33.45 -4.18
C PRO A 448 -30.05 32.49 -4.77
N GLY A 449 -31.31 32.67 -4.42
CA GLY A 449 -32.47 31.80 -4.74
C GLY A 449 -32.60 31.34 -6.18
N CYS A 450 -33.84 31.19 -6.67
CA CYS A 450 -34.25 30.51 -7.91
C CYS A 450 -33.42 30.76 -9.20
N LYS A 451 -32.85 31.97 -9.41
CA LYS A 451 -32.02 32.28 -10.58
C LYS A 451 -30.76 31.41 -10.69
N ALA A 452 -30.14 31.05 -9.57
CA ALA A 452 -28.94 30.18 -9.58
C ALA A 452 -29.29 28.71 -9.83
N LEU A 453 -30.44 28.27 -9.38
CA LEU A 453 -30.99 26.92 -9.64
C LEU A 453 -31.30 26.74 -11.13
N ILE A 454 -31.96 27.70 -11.75
CA ILE A 454 -32.29 27.68 -13.19
C ILE A 454 -31.00 27.63 -14.02
N THR A 455 -30.01 28.45 -13.69
CA THR A 455 -28.70 28.45 -14.38
C THR A 455 -27.90 27.15 -14.16
N SER A 456 -28.10 26.46 -13.03
CA SER A 456 -27.44 25.18 -12.73
C SER A 456 -28.13 23.99 -13.41
N LEU A 457 -29.43 24.04 -13.61
CA LEU A 457 -30.20 23.08 -14.42
C LEU A 457 -29.69 23.08 -15.88
N PHE A 458 -29.53 24.27 -16.48
CA PHE A 458 -28.96 24.42 -17.82
C PHE A 458 -27.48 23.97 -17.93
N LYS A 459 -26.71 23.97 -16.82
CA LYS A 459 -25.32 23.53 -16.78
C LYS A 459 -25.12 22.11 -16.30
N PHE A 460 -26.19 21.33 -16.03
CA PHE A 460 -26.14 19.97 -15.47
C PHE A 460 -25.20 19.85 -14.24
N SER A 461 -25.14 20.86 -13.40
CA SER A 461 -24.29 20.86 -12.20
C SER A 461 -24.96 21.56 -11.04
N LEU A 462 -25.23 20.84 -9.95
CA LEU A 462 -25.73 21.42 -8.71
C LEU A 462 -24.72 22.43 -8.13
N PRO A 463 -25.19 23.55 -7.54
CA PRO A 463 -24.31 24.48 -6.84
C PRO A 463 -23.60 23.77 -5.68
N ARG A 464 -22.28 23.84 -5.63
CA ARG A 464 -21.49 23.28 -4.54
C ARG A 464 -21.48 24.20 -3.33
N ASN A 465 -21.37 23.62 -2.15
CA ASN A 465 -21.44 24.31 -0.86
C ASN A 465 -20.25 23.93 0.04
N ALA A 466 -20.20 24.50 1.23
CA ALA A 466 -19.17 24.22 2.21
C ALA A 466 -19.08 22.75 2.61
N MET A 467 -20.21 22.03 2.69
CA MET A 467 -20.24 20.61 3.04
C MET A 467 -19.61 19.71 1.98
N ASP A 468 -19.58 20.15 0.70
CA ASP A 468 -18.87 19.42 -0.34
C ASP A 468 -17.35 19.54 -0.13
N GLU A 469 -16.86 20.73 0.24
CA GLU A 469 -15.45 20.93 0.58
C GLU A 469 -15.05 20.20 1.87
N TRP A 470 -15.92 20.22 2.89
CA TRP A 470 -15.75 19.43 4.11
C TRP A 470 -15.54 17.94 3.83
N LYS A 471 -16.45 17.33 3.07
CA LYS A 471 -16.34 15.90 2.66
C LYS A 471 -15.05 15.62 1.89
N ASN A 472 -14.63 16.55 1.02
CA ASN A 472 -13.40 16.39 0.26
C ASN A 472 -12.16 16.49 1.15
N ILE A 473 -12.15 17.39 2.15
CA ILE A 473 -11.06 17.48 3.14
C ILE A 473 -10.93 16.15 3.89
N LEU A 474 -12.03 15.61 4.39
CA LEU A 474 -12.03 14.32 5.09
C LEU A 474 -11.53 13.18 4.19
N ALA A 475 -11.95 13.16 2.91
CA ALA A 475 -11.46 12.17 1.95
C ALA A 475 -9.95 12.31 1.69
N PHE A 476 -9.42 13.54 1.63
CA PHE A 476 -7.97 13.75 1.48
C PHE A 476 -7.21 13.21 2.69
N HIS A 477 -7.68 13.48 3.91
CA HIS A 477 -7.08 12.94 5.12
C HIS A 477 -7.14 11.40 5.16
N THR A 478 -8.30 10.81 4.86
CA THR A 478 -8.47 9.35 4.77
C THR A 478 -7.50 8.71 3.77
N LEU A 479 -7.21 9.42 2.66
CA LEU A 479 -6.32 8.97 1.60
C LEU A 479 -4.86 9.42 1.78
N GLU A 480 -4.53 10.00 2.95
CA GLU A 480 -3.18 10.49 3.28
C GLU A 480 -2.64 11.53 2.29
N ILE A 481 -3.53 12.33 1.75
CA ILE A 481 -3.16 13.46 0.88
C ILE A 481 -3.20 14.73 1.75
N PRO A 482 -2.06 15.41 1.96
CA PRO A 482 -2.03 16.56 2.86
C PRO A 482 -2.93 17.69 2.40
N THR A 483 -3.72 18.23 3.32
CA THR A 483 -4.63 19.36 3.11
C THR A 483 -4.87 20.10 4.44
N MET A 484 -5.80 21.07 4.45
CA MET A 484 -6.19 21.82 5.64
C MET A 484 -6.81 20.91 6.71
N VAL A 485 -6.66 21.25 7.98
CA VAL A 485 -7.34 20.56 9.09
C VAL A 485 -8.74 21.17 9.26
N PRO A 486 -9.81 20.35 9.23
CA PRO A 486 -11.18 20.84 9.40
C PRO A 486 -11.47 21.13 10.88
N ILE A 487 -11.98 22.32 11.18
CA ILE A 487 -12.42 22.72 12.53
C ILE A 487 -13.93 22.54 12.65
N SER A 488 -14.72 23.21 11.78
CA SER A 488 -16.18 23.15 11.83
C SER A 488 -16.79 23.39 10.45
N ALA A 489 -17.97 22.85 10.24
CA ALA A 489 -18.79 23.16 9.07
C ALA A 489 -20.28 23.13 9.41
N GLY A 490 -21.05 23.94 8.73
CA GLY A 490 -22.50 23.98 8.89
C GLY A 490 -23.25 24.33 7.61
N SER A 491 -24.51 23.94 7.55
CA SER A 491 -25.39 24.27 6.42
C SER A 491 -26.83 24.38 6.87
N LYS A 492 -27.45 25.54 6.56
CA LYS A 492 -28.85 25.81 6.89
C LYS A 492 -29.64 26.13 5.60
N LYS A 493 -30.82 25.56 5.52
CA LYS A 493 -31.81 25.90 4.46
C LYS A 493 -32.77 26.94 5.00
N HIS A 494 -33.02 27.95 4.20
CA HIS A 494 -34.02 28.97 4.50
C HIS A 494 -35.23 28.85 3.55
N PHE A 495 -36.35 29.50 3.89
CA PHE A 495 -37.52 29.58 3.02
C PHE A 495 -37.15 30.06 1.61
N GLY A 496 -37.73 29.47 0.55
CA GLY A 496 -37.50 29.88 -0.81
C GLY A 496 -36.16 29.39 -1.45
N LEU A 497 -35.67 28.22 -1.10
CA LEU A 497 -34.49 27.58 -1.68
C LEU A 497 -33.12 28.27 -1.41
N LYS A 498 -33.07 29.29 -0.55
CA LYS A 498 -31.83 29.86 -0.10
C LYS A 498 -31.11 28.86 0.81
N LYS A 499 -29.82 28.60 0.53
CA LYS A 499 -28.97 27.73 1.33
C LYS A 499 -27.73 28.47 1.73
N GLU A 500 -27.51 28.58 3.02
CA GLU A 500 -26.29 29.12 3.58
C GLU A 500 -25.40 27.98 4.11
N SER A 501 -24.10 28.14 4.00
CA SER A 501 -23.17 27.20 4.56
C SER A 501 -21.80 27.84 4.80
N PHE A 502 -21.07 27.32 5.76
CA PHE A 502 -19.71 27.73 6.04
C PHE A 502 -18.79 26.53 6.26
N LEU A 503 -17.51 26.79 6.13
CA LEU A 503 -16.40 25.89 6.42
C LEU A 503 -15.33 26.65 7.17
N LEU A 504 -14.96 26.18 8.35
CA LEU A 504 -13.85 26.70 9.14
C LEU A 504 -12.71 25.67 9.13
N THR A 505 -11.51 26.11 8.76
CA THR A 505 -10.31 25.28 8.70
C THR A 505 -9.16 25.94 9.41
N LYS A 506 -8.30 25.15 10.06
CA LYS A 506 -7.07 25.65 10.70
C LYS A 506 -6.09 26.18 9.67
N GLU A 507 -5.41 27.26 9.97
CA GLU A 507 -4.28 27.75 9.19
C GLU A 507 -3.11 26.75 9.26
N ILE A 508 -2.48 26.49 8.12
CA ILE A 508 -1.26 25.68 8.08
C ILE A 508 -0.09 26.64 8.24
N GLU A 509 0.57 26.60 9.37
CA GLU A 509 1.66 27.50 9.68
C GLU A 509 2.91 27.21 8.83
N GLY A 510 3.64 28.27 8.47
CA GLY A 510 4.91 28.19 7.75
C GLY A 510 4.79 27.68 6.31
N VAL A 511 3.58 27.67 5.73
CA VAL A 511 3.41 27.30 4.30
C VAL A 511 3.38 28.53 3.42
N GLU A 512 3.88 28.39 2.19
CA GLU A 512 3.76 29.40 1.15
C GLU A 512 3.09 28.81 -0.09
N ARG A 513 2.30 29.62 -0.78
CA ARG A 513 1.67 29.24 -2.07
C ARG A 513 2.74 29.09 -3.15
N LEU A 514 2.66 28.02 -3.93
CA LEU A 514 3.67 27.76 -4.97
C LEU A 514 3.71 28.81 -6.07
N ASP A 515 2.61 29.52 -6.37
CA ASP A 515 2.61 30.61 -7.35
C ASP A 515 3.40 31.84 -6.87
N HIS A 516 3.62 32.00 -5.54
CA HIS A 516 4.48 33.03 -4.95
C HIS A 516 5.89 32.48 -4.68
N TYR A 517 5.99 31.26 -4.14
CA TYR A 517 7.27 30.66 -3.78
C TYR A 517 8.20 30.49 -4.97
N LEU A 518 7.68 29.94 -6.09
CA LEU A 518 8.50 29.64 -7.27
C LEU A 518 9.19 30.87 -7.86
N PRO A 519 8.52 32.03 -8.08
CA PRO A 519 9.18 33.24 -8.56
C PRO A 519 10.22 33.79 -7.58
N ARG A 520 9.96 33.71 -6.29
CA ARG A 520 10.86 34.25 -5.28
C ARG A 520 12.17 33.49 -5.17
N HIS A 521 12.11 32.14 -5.26
CA HIS A 521 13.25 31.28 -4.97
C HIS A 521 13.92 30.66 -6.21
N PHE A 522 13.22 30.62 -7.35
CA PHE A 522 13.71 29.93 -8.54
C PHE A 522 13.73 30.79 -9.81
N SER A 523 13.78 32.10 -9.67
CA SER A 523 14.06 33.00 -10.82
C SER A 523 15.53 32.90 -11.22
N PRO A 524 15.84 32.78 -12.55
CA PRO A 524 17.22 32.77 -13.03
C PRO A 524 17.99 34.05 -12.73
N PRO A 525 19.33 33.97 -12.52
CA PRO A 525 20.18 32.78 -12.56
C PRO A 525 20.11 31.95 -11.30
N LEU A 526 20.22 30.60 -11.41
CA LEU A 526 20.10 29.68 -10.31
C LEU A 526 21.44 29.05 -9.95
N SER A 527 21.75 28.99 -8.66
CA SER A 527 22.87 28.18 -8.14
C SER A 527 22.57 26.68 -8.28
N ILE A 528 23.61 25.84 -8.21
CA ILE A 528 23.49 24.37 -8.25
C ILE A 528 22.60 23.88 -7.12
N HIS A 529 22.67 24.52 -5.94
CA HIS A 529 21.83 24.20 -4.78
C HIS A 529 20.34 24.45 -5.12
N HIS A 530 19.97 25.63 -5.63
CA HIS A 530 18.59 25.95 -6.01
C HIS A 530 18.06 25.05 -7.14
N ILE A 531 18.93 24.63 -8.08
CA ILE A 531 18.54 23.65 -9.12
C ILE A 531 18.20 22.30 -8.49
N LYS A 532 19.00 21.79 -7.55
CA LYS A 532 18.72 20.53 -6.83
C LYS A 532 17.43 20.64 -6.03
N GLU A 533 17.26 21.72 -5.30
CA GLU A 533 16.06 21.99 -4.50
C GLU A 533 14.79 22.05 -5.36
N LYS A 534 14.81 22.80 -6.46
CA LYS A 534 13.70 22.86 -7.43
C LYS A 534 13.35 21.48 -7.98
N ARG A 535 14.36 20.65 -8.30
CA ARG A 535 14.14 19.28 -8.79
C ARG A 535 13.47 18.39 -7.76
N THR A 536 13.82 18.51 -6.48
CA THR A 536 13.21 17.78 -5.39
C THR A 536 11.75 18.22 -5.20
N LEU A 537 11.47 19.53 -5.19
CA LEU A 537 10.10 20.05 -5.12
C LEU A 537 9.22 19.53 -6.29
N ILE A 538 9.75 19.54 -7.51
CA ILE A 538 9.04 19.02 -8.70
C ILE A 538 8.75 17.52 -8.56
N LYS A 539 9.68 16.74 -8.02
CA LYS A 539 9.49 15.32 -7.76
C LYS A 539 8.36 15.09 -6.76
N GLU A 540 8.43 15.76 -5.61
CA GLU A 540 7.41 15.61 -4.55
C GLU A 540 6.04 16.07 -5.03
N LEU A 541 5.94 17.18 -5.74
CA LEU A 541 4.68 17.64 -6.33
C LEU A 541 4.11 16.61 -7.32
N ALA A 542 4.95 16.04 -8.19
CA ALA A 542 4.51 15.03 -9.14
C ALA A 542 3.98 13.77 -8.47
N LEU A 543 4.64 13.32 -7.40
CA LEU A 543 4.23 12.15 -6.60
C LEU A 543 2.91 12.40 -5.87
N HIS A 544 2.72 13.58 -5.25
CA HIS A 544 1.47 13.94 -4.57
C HIS A 544 0.29 14.05 -5.57
N VAL A 545 0.49 14.67 -6.73
CA VAL A 545 -0.55 14.74 -7.78
C VAL A 545 -0.85 13.34 -8.36
N ARG A 546 0.16 12.51 -8.53
CA ARG A 546 -0.01 11.11 -8.93
C ARG A 546 -0.84 10.36 -7.89
N HIS A 547 -0.49 10.47 -6.61
CA HIS A 547 -1.21 9.85 -5.50
C HIS A 547 -2.68 10.28 -5.49
N MET A 548 -2.96 11.57 -5.58
CA MET A 548 -4.32 12.11 -5.67
C MET A 548 -5.13 11.48 -6.82
N HIS A 549 -4.57 11.44 -8.03
CA HIS A 549 -5.25 10.86 -9.19
C HIS A 549 -5.42 9.34 -9.11
N LEU A 550 -4.43 8.62 -8.54
CA LEU A 550 -4.53 7.17 -8.32
C LEU A 550 -5.55 6.84 -7.25
N SER A 551 -5.68 7.68 -6.24
CA SER A 551 -6.70 7.57 -5.18
C SER A 551 -8.13 7.93 -5.63
N GLY A 552 -8.32 8.18 -6.92
CA GLY A 552 -9.64 8.46 -7.48
C GLY A 552 -10.11 9.91 -7.32
N LEU A 553 -9.24 10.80 -6.86
CA LEU A 553 -9.55 12.21 -6.69
C LEU A 553 -9.01 13.04 -7.85
N ASN A 554 -9.80 13.97 -8.37
CA ASN A 554 -9.33 14.99 -9.28
C ASN A 554 -9.76 16.38 -8.81
N HIS A 555 -8.81 17.30 -8.78
CA HIS A 555 -8.97 18.63 -8.19
C HIS A 555 -9.91 19.54 -8.99
N ARG A 556 -9.89 19.40 -10.30
CA ARG A 556 -10.60 20.21 -11.32
C ARG A 556 -10.09 21.65 -11.46
N ASP A 557 -9.44 22.21 -10.44
CA ASP A 557 -8.82 23.54 -10.40
C ASP A 557 -7.39 23.46 -9.82
N LEU A 558 -6.59 22.54 -10.35
CA LEU A 558 -5.22 22.30 -9.91
C LEU A 558 -4.26 23.39 -10.44
N TYR A 559 -4.36 24.59 -9.88
CA TYR A 559 -3.45 25.69 -10.14
C TYR A 559 -2.42 25.82 -9.02
N LEU A 560 -1.26 26.39 -9.30
CA LEU A 560 -0.20 26.60 -8.30
C LEU A 560 -0.67 27.43 -7.08
N CYS A 561 -1.63 28.33 -7.27
CA CYS A 561 -2.21 29.10 -6.17
C CYS A 561 -3.04 28.26 -5.18
N HIS A 562 -3.41 27.06 -5.52
CA HIS A 562 -4.11 26.10 -4.66
C HIS A 562 -3.19 25.01 -4.09
N ILE A 563 -1.89 25.18 -4.26
CA ILE A 563 -0.86 24.28 -3.72
C ILE A 563 0.02 25.06 -2.78
N LEU A 564 0.09 24.59 -1.54
CA LEU A 564 0.92 25.15 -0.49
C LEU A 564 2.09 24.22 -0.23
N ALA A 565 3.26 24.77 0.06
CA ALA A 565 4.44 23.99 0.36
C ALA A 565 5.22 24.58 1.54
N LYS A 566 5.86 23.71 2.30
CA LYS A 566 6.87 24.03 3.30
C LYS A 566 7.90 22.90 3.40
N LYS A 567 9.03 23.19 3.99
CA LYS A 567 10.00 22.17 4.39
C LYS A 567 9.74 21.72 5.83
N ASP A 568 9.91 20.45 6.11
CA ASP A 568 9.91 19.94 7.48
C ASP A 568 11.29 20.11 8.14
N VAL A 569 11.39 19.70 9.40
CA VAL A 569 12.64 19.77 10.19
C VAL A 569 13.80 18.97 9.58
N SER A 570 13.50 17.98 8.75
CA SER A 570 14.48 17.18 7.99
C SER A 570 14.74 17.73 6.59
N ASN A 571 14.33 18.98 6.31
CA ASN A 571 14.47 19.67 5.00
C ASN A 571 13.75 18.99 3.83
N ASN A 572 12.74 18.13 4.10
CA ASN A 572 11.91 17.50 3.07
C ASN A 572 10.70 18.36 2.76
N TRP A 573 10.28 18.37 1.48
CA TRP A 573 9.09 19.07 1.05
C TRP A 573 7.80 18.42 1.55
N LYS A 574 6.94 19.21 2.22
CA LYS A 574 5.55 18.88 2.49
C LYS A 574 4.65 19.73 1.61
N ILE A 575 3.79 19.08 0.83
CA ILE A 575 2.90 19.71 -0.15
C ILE A 575 1.47 19.50 0.29
N TYR A 576 0.69 20.59 0.34
CA TYR A 576 -0.71 20.59 0.76
C TYR A 576 -1.60 21.10 -0.39
N PHE A 577 -2.75 20.47 -0.56
CA PHE A 577 -3.77 20.93 -1.50
C PHE A 577 -4.83 21.75 -0.80
N ALA A 578 -5.21 22.89 -1.38
CA ALA A 578 -6.20 23.82 -0.86
C ALA A 578 -7.32 24.07 -1.88
N ASP A 579 -8.43 24.67 -1.43
CA ASP A 579 -9.61 24.98 -2.25
C ASP A 579 -10.25 23.75 -2.89
N LEU A 580 -10.60 22.77 -2.03
CA LEU A 580 -11.09 21.46 -2.46
C LEU A 580 -12.58 21.42 -2.83
N HIS A 581 -13.25 22.56 -2.89
CA HIS A 581 -14.70 22.64 -3.15
C HIS A 581 -15.12 22.02 -4.49
N ARG A 582 -14.22 21.92 -5.47
CA ARG A 582 -14.48 21.37 -6.81
C ARG A 582 -13.94 19.96 -7.04
N VAL A 583 -13.30 19.38 -6.05
CA VAL A 583 -12.79 18.00 -6.15
C VAL A 583 -13.93 17.02 -6.45
N ASP A 584 -13.70 16.11 -7.36
CA ASP A 584 -14.56 14.96 -7.62
C ASP A 584 -13.92 13.68 -7.10
N GLN A 585 -14.72 12.85 -6.42
CA GLN A 585 -14.33 11.52 -5.99
C GLN A 585 -14.88 10.48 -6.97
N ARG A 586 -14.02 9.62 -7.50
CA ARG A 586 -14.33 8.62 -8.53
C ARG A 586 -13.64 7.30 -8.22
N LYS A 587 -14.17 6.20 -8.73
CA LYS A 587 -13.47 4.90 -8.67
C LYS A 587 -12.13 4.94 -9.41
N ILE A 588 -12.09 5.64 -10.54
CA ILE A 588 -10.89 5.88 -11.35
C ILE A 588 -11.03 7.27 -11.96
N VAL A 589 -9.99 8.09 -11.89
CA VAL A 589 -9.96 9.39 -12.57
C VAL A 589 -9.81 9.18 -14.08
N PRO A 590 -10.82 9.53 -14.90
CA PRO A 590 -10.72 9.41 -16.35
C PRO A 590 -9.60 10.29 -16.93
N LEU A 591 -9.02 9.87 -18.06
CA LEU A 591 -7.91 10.54 -18.72
C LEU A 591 -8.19 12.04 -18.97
N ARG A 592 -9.42 12.39 -19.36
CA ARG A 592 -9.84 13.78 -19.60
C ARG A 592 -9.66 14.69 -18.39
N TRP A 593 -9.89 14.17 -17.18
CA TRP A 593 -9.76 14.93 -15.94
C TRP A 593 -8.31 15.02 -15.48
N LYS A 594 -7.53 13.94 -15.60
CA LYS A 594 -6.06 13.98 -15.40
C LYS A 594 -5.42 15.04 -16.30
N VAL A 595 -5.80 15.05 -17.60
CA VAL A 595 -5.34 16.06 -18.57
C VAL A 595 -5.78 17.47 -18.15
N LYS A 596 -7.00 17.64 -17.63
CA LYS A 596 -7.47 18.95 -17.18
C LYS A 596 -6.66 19.48 -16.01
N ASP A 597 -6.45 18.68 -14.98
CA ASP A 597 -5.70 19.07 -13.78
C ASP A 597 -4.25 19.39 -14.13
N LEU A 598 -3.57 18.52 -14.89
CA LEU A 598 -2.19 18.76 -15.31
C LEU A 598 -2.05 19.94 -16.27
N ALA A 599 -3.08 20.23 -17.07
CA ALA A 599 -3.08 21.41 -17.94
C ALA A 599 -3.26 22.70 -17.15
N ALA A 600 -4.07 22.71 -16.08
CA ALA A 600 -4.23 23.84 -15.17
C ALA A 600 -2.92 24.12 -14.41
N LEU A 601 -2.27 23.08 -13.91
CA LEU A 601 -0.95 23.17 -13.27
C LEU A 601 0.11 23.70 -14.26
N ASN A 602 0.16 23.16 -15.47
CA ASN A 602 1.08 23.60 -16.51
C ASN A 602 0.83 25.04 -16.96
N TYR A 603 -0.44 25.49 -16.98
CA TYR A 603 -0.82 26.85 -17.32
C TYR A 603 -0.35 27.86 -16.27
N SER A 604 -0.49 27.54 -14.97
CA SER A 604 -0.10 28.42 -13.88
C SER A 604 1.42 28.46 -13.61
N ALA A 605 2.18 27.52 -14.18
CA ALA A 605 3.63 27.48 -14.04
C ALA A 605 4.31 28.42 -15.07
N ASP A 606 5.00 29.48 -14.59
CA ASP A 606 5.73 30.40 -15.44
C ASP A 606 6.82 29.65 -16.25
N LYS A 607 6.83 29.90 -17.56
CA LYS A 607 7.78 29.28 -18.50
C LYS A 607 9.24 29.71 -18.28
N ASN A 608 9.46 30.89 -17.70
CA ASN A 608 10.79 31.42 -17.43
C ASN A 608 11.40 30.76 -16.17
N ILE A 609 10.55 30.27 -15.25
CA ILE A 609 10.97 29.64 -14.01
C ILE A 609 10.98 28.11 -14.16
N ILE A 610 9.90 27.55 -14.73
CA ILE A 610 9.71 26.10 -14.91
C ILE A 610 10.00 25.77 -16.40
N THR A 611 11.19 25.25 -16.62
CA THR A 611 11.71 24.94 -17.97
C THR A 611 10.98 23.75 -18.61
N LYS A 612 11.20 23.54 -19.91
CA LYS A 612 10.71 22.34 -20.63
C LYS A 612 11.25 21.05 -19.98
N ALA A 613 12.51 21.03 -19.57
CA ALA A 613 13.13 19.89 -18.89
C ALA A 613 12.47 19.60 -17.54
N ASP A 614 12.11 20.63 -16.77
CA ASP A 614 11.39 20.49 -15.50
C ASP A 614 9.99 19.89 -15.69
N ARG A 615 9.26 20.32 -16.72
CA ARG A 615 7.94 19.78 -17.08
C ARG A 615 8.01 18.30 -17.51
N LEU A 616 9.05 17.93 -18.27
CA LEU A 616 9.27 16.53 -18.64
C LEU A 616 9.67 15.67 -17.43
N ARG A 617 10.46 16.22 -16.51
CA ARG A 617 10.83 15.58 -15.26
C ARG A 617 9.59 15.32 -14.40
N PHE A 618 8.71 16.32 -14.25
CA PHE A 618 7.42 16.16 -13.57
C PHE A 618 6.61 15.01 -14.18
N ILE A 619 6.47 14.95 -15.51
CA ILE A 619 5.69 13.90 -16.18
C ILE A 619 6.31 12.51 -15.96
N LYS A 620 7.64 12.40 -15.96
CA LYS A 620 8.33 11.11 -15.65
C LYS A 620 7.95 10.61 -14.24
N TYR A 621 8.05 11.46 -13.23
CA TYR A 621 7.66 11.09 -11.86
C TYR A 621 6.15 10.82 -11.74
N TYR A 622 5.32 11.63 -12.39
CA TYR A 622 3.87 11.44 -12.39
C TYR A 622 3.45 10.12 -13.06
N GLN A 623 4.10 9.68 -14.12
CA GLN A 623 3.84 8.40 -14.77
C GLN A 623 4.56 7.23 -14.08
N GLY A 624 5.64 7.50 -13.34
CA GLY A 624 6.52 6.46 -12.78
C GLY A 624 7.37 5.78 -13.86
N GLU A 625 7.74 6.51 -14.91
CA GLU A 625 8.50 6.00 -16.04
C GLU A 625 9.90 6.63 -16.09
N ASN A 626 10.93 5.81 -16.32
CA ASN A 626 12.30 6.31 -16.52
C ASN A 626 12.52 6.85 -17.95
N ARG A 627 11.77 6.33 -18.92
CA ARG A 627 11.82 6.76 -20.35
C ARG A 627 10.43 7.12 -20.83
N LEU A 628 10.34 8.14 -21.71
CA LEU A 628 9.08 8.61 -22.28
C LEU A 628 8.66 7.72 -23.45
N GLY A 629 7.77 6.75 -23.18
CA GLY A 629 7.18 5.89 -24.21
C GLY A 629 6.19 6.63 -25.13
N ALA A 630 5.71 5.96 -26.18
CA ALA A 630 4.76 6.53 -27.16
C ALA A 630 3.44 6.98 -26.50
N LYS A 631 2.91 6.20 -25.54
CA LYS A 631 1.70 6.53 -24.77
C LYS A 631 1.89 7.81 -23.97
N THR A 632 3.02 7.99 -23.30
CA THR A 632 3.35 9.18 -22.52
C THR A 632 3.54 10.40 -23.39
N ARG A 633 4.17 10.27 -24.56
CA ARG A 633 4.25 11.38 -25.56
C ARG A 633 2.87 11.82 -26.02
N SER A 634 1.95 10.88 -26.31
CA SER A 634 0.55 11.21 -26.65
C SER A 634 -0.16 11.94 -25.50
N PHE A 635 0.06 11.50 -24.26
CA PHE A 635 -0.48 12.15 -23.07
C PHE A 635 0.02 13.60 -22.92
N ILE A 636 1.32 13.84 -23.11
CA ILE A 636 1.92 15.18 -23.08
C ILE A 636 1.26 16.09 -24.14
N LYS A 637 1.08 15.59 -25.38
CA LYS A 637 0.40 16.35 -26.45
C LYS A 637 -1.00 16.78 -26.03
N LYS A 638 -1.78 15.92 -25.37
CA LYS A 638 -3.12 16.23 -24.84
C LYS A 638 -3.07 17.33 -23.76
N ILE A 639 -2.11 17.25 -22.82
CA ILE A 639 -1.92 18.27 -21.78
C ILE A 639 -1.59 19.63 -22.42
N VAL A 640 -0.62 19.67 -23.31
CA VAL A 640 -0.21 20.92 -24.00
C VAL A 640 -1.38 21.55 -24.76
N ARG A 641 -2.11 20.75 -25.55
CA ARG A 641 -3.31 21.22 -26.28
C ARG A 641 -4.38 21.79 -25.32
N LYS A 642 -4.59 21.15 -24.18
CA LYS A 642 -5.55 21.65 -23.17
C LYS A 642 -5.05 22.94 -22.51
N THR A 643 -3.75 23.05 -22.23
CA THR A 643 -3.11 24.25 -21.67
C THR A 643 -3.34 25.46 -22.60
N TYR A 644 -3.15 25.29 -23.92
CA TYR A 644 -3.44 26.34 -24.88
C TYR A 644 -4.92 26.77 -24.87
N LYS A 645 -5.85 25.82 -24.75
CA LYS A 645 -7.29 26.15 -24.63
C LYS A 645 -7.59 26.97 -23.37
N ILE A 646 -6.95 26.66 -22.25
CA ILE A 646 -7.10 27.43 -20.99
C ILE A 646 -6.58 28.85 -21.21
N ARG A 647 -5.38 29.01 -21.80
CA ARG A 647 -4.76 30.32 -22.07
C ARG A 647 -5.62 31.17 -22.99
N SER A 648 -6.14 30.60 -24.08
CA SER A 648 -7.00 31.32 -25.03
C SER A 648 -8.31 31.78 -24.36
N HIS A 649 -8.89 30.97 -23.50
CA HIS A 649 -10.10 31.34 -22.77
C HIS A 649 -9.84 32.48 -21.78
N ASP A 650 -8.72 32.42 -21.04
CA ASP A 650 -8.34 33.49 -20.09
C ASP A 650 -8.09 34.81 -20.79
N LEU A 651 -7.39 34.82 -21.94
CA LEU A 651 -7.18 36.01 -22.75
C LEU A 651 -8.49 36.63 -23.26
N LYS A 652 -9.47 35.80 -23.66
CA LYS A 652 -10.79 36.29 -24.07
C LYS A 652 -11.55 36.94 -22.92
N LEU A 653 -11.45 36.35 -21.72
CA LEU A 653 -12.07 36.93 -20.51
C LEU A 653 -11.44 38.26 -20.13
N LYS A 654 -10.10 38.37 -20.12
CA LYS A 654 -9.39 39.62 -19.87
C LYS A 654 -9.76 40.73 -20.86
N LYS A 655 -9.84 40.42 -22.15
CA LYS A 655 -10.30 41.35 -23.16
C LYS A 655 -11.73 41.85 -22.92
N ARG A 656 -12.67 40.97 -22.51
CA ARG A 656 -14.04 41.36 -22.19
C ARG A 656 -14.15 42.25 -20.95
N VAL A 657 -13.32 42.00 -19.94
CA VAL A 657 -13.29 42.84 -18.71
C VAL A 657 -12.74 44.23 -19.03
N ASN A 658 -11.70 44.31 -19.85
CA ASN A 658 -11.09 45.60 -20.26
C ASN A 658 -11.94 46.40 -21.27
N SER A 659 -12.86 45.73 -21.97
CA SER A 659 -13.78 46.39 -22.93
C SER A 659 -15.14 46.73 -22.32
N SER A 660 -15.41 46.39 -21.05
CA SER A 660 -16.61 46.80 -20.32
C SER A 660 -16.39 48.17 -19.72
N PRO A 661 -17.27 49.18 -19.98
CA PRO A 661 -17.12 50.52 -19.38
C PRO A 661 -17.13 50.42 -17.84
N PRO A 662 -16.41 51.28 -17.12
CA PRO A 662 -16.39 51.30 -15.68
C PRO A 662 -17.83 51.47 -15.19
N ARG A 663 -18.32 50.52 -14.37
CA ARG A 663 -19.61 50.66 -13.67
C ARG A 663 -19.51 51.89 -12.77
N THR A 664 -20.11 52.97 -13.22
CA THR A 664 -20.35 54.20 -12.48
C THR A 664 -20.86 53.85 -11.10
N GLN A 665 -20.15 54.22 -10.04
CA GLN A 665 -20.65 54.29 -8.71
C GLN A 665 -21.90 55.20 -8.72
N ARG A 666 -23.09 54.63 -8.65
CA ARG A 666 -24.27 55.38 -8.26
C ARG A 666 -24.06 55.75 -6.79
N SER A 667 -23.72 56.99 -6.53
CA SER A 667 -23.81 57.65 -5.27
C SER A 667 -25.23 57.48 -4.75
N LEU A 668 -25.39 56.85 -3.63
CA LEU A 668 -26.56 56.98 -2.79
C LEU A 668 -26.38 58.27 -2.02
N SER A 669 -26.96 59.35 -2.56
CA SER A 669 -27.33 60.52 -1.80
C SER A 669 -28.79 60.45 -1.49
N THR A 670 -29.09 60.62 -0.19
CA THR A 670 -30.34 60.73 0.58
C THR A 670 -30.94 59.40 1.04
#